data_5e5f4e90b59ae7be31932c56e169ac87
#
_entry.id   5e5f4e90b59ae7be31932c56e169ac87
#
_cell.length_a   1.000
_cell.length_b   1.000
_cell.length_c   1.000
_cell.angle_alpha   90.00
_cell.angle_beta   90.00
_cell.angle_gamma   90.00
#
_symmetry.space_group_name_H-M   'P 1'
#
loop_
_entity.id
_entity.type
_entity.pdbx_description
1 polymer ?
#
loop_
_entity_poly.entity_id
_entity_poly.type
_entity_poly.pdbx_seq_one_letter_code
_entity_poly.pdbx_strand_id
1 'polypeptide(L)'
;MTTTELSPVRAALDSGDFVRARELLAGLSAPPSAELLELRAQAAYGAGDLEGTLAAYGELYHLHLEGQRLHEAAFAAVMVAMYLMMDTGLMATVRAWLSRAETLVADAPESPVWAWLAAVRTYERLMCGDMPGTGQWARRAMAGGKRHGLAPPSIIGQVALARVRIHDGELDEGLSALDDVAVELSSGNLDPLTTGQMWCELICAMQWIGQHDRAEEWTEAMERWRQGAAFGGLHGRCRVHQAEIMRLRGPCDAAEQEALLACEELRPWMRREFGWPLTELGNARLRKGDLPGAEDAFLAAHENAWLPQPGLAMLRLAQGRVDDAFSMIESALASPFDVPSKERPPTGGLRRAPLREAQVVIALAAGDDKAAREAAADLAEIARMYRSRTLQNSALAARGRLARHDGRAGEAIRLLGEAVMEWIALRMPFEAATLRVELAAAHRTAGDDGSAELELDAACRAFEALNAGFWAEMARERLPTTPARQAASPEHCVFRREGDMRTVTYGGTTVHLRDLKGMRYLERLLTAPGREFHVLDLVSVERGALTIGTPREDLGVATPCGLEVFDSKAREAYRQRLAETEEDIEEAEANNDLHRAELARADRQFLVDELRRGVGLNGRARSVGGGVERARTSTTRSLRYALERIARHHANLGEHLERTIRTGTYIAYEPDPRAPVDWTT
;
A
#
# COMPACT_ATOMS: atom_id res chain seq x y z
N MET A 1 -3.22 -44.66 -17.82
CA MET A 1 -3.18 -43.50 -18.75
C MET A 1 -1.73 -43.27 -19.16
N THR A 2 -1.46 -42.97 -20.41
CA THR A 2 -0.11 -42.61 -20.85
C THR A 2 0.15 -41.12 -20.53
N THR A 3 1.40 -40.78 -20.25
CA THR A 3 1.83 -39.38 -20.03
C THR A 3 1.41 -38.47 -21.19
N THR A 4 1.25 -39.04 -22.40
CA THR A 4 0.83 -38.33 -23.63
C THR A 4 -0.63 -37.86 -23.56
N GLU A 5 -1.53 -38.61 -22.91
CA GLU A 5 -2.97 -38.28 -22.84
C GLU A 5 -3.21 -37.09 -21.87
N LEU A 6 -2.33 -36.87 -20.89
CA LEU A 6 -2.41 -35.76 -19.94
C LEU A 6 -1.64 -34.50 -20.38
N SER A 7 -0.82 -34.62 -21.46
CA SER A 7 -0.04 -33.48 -21.95
C SER A 7 -0.87 -32.25 -22.34
N PRO A 8 -2.05 -32.37 -23.01
CA PRO A 8 -2.89 -31.23 -23.32
C PRO A 8 -3.50 -30.57 -22.08
N VAL A 9 -3.81 -31.38 -21.03
CA VAL A 9 -4.34 -30.87 -19.74
C VAL A 9 -3.28 -30.04 -19.04
N ARG A 10 -2.04 -30.56 -18.95
CA ARG A 10 -0.93 -29.84 -18.34
C ARG A 10 -0.62 -28.54 -19.09
N ALA A 11 -0.60 -28.56 -20.43
CA ALA A 11 -0.41 -27.37 -21.23
C ALA A 11 -1.49 -26.30 -20.99
N ALA A 12 -2.76 -26.72 -20.81
CA ALA A 12 -3.85 -25.81 -20.47
C ALA A 12 -3.68 -25.23 -19.05
N LEU A 13 -3.26 -26.06 -18.07
CA LEU A 13 -2.97 -25.59 -16.70
C LEU A 13 -1.79 -24.63 -16.69
N ASP A 14 -0.71 -24.93 -17.39
CA ASP A 14 0.49 -24.10 -17.48
C ASP A 14 0.21 -22.74 -18.15
N SER A 15 -0.75 -22.69 -19.09
CA SER A 15 -1.20 -21.45 -19.71
C SER A 15 -2.27 -20.69 -18.91
N GLY A 16 -2.74 -21.25 -17.79
CA GLY A 16 -3.82 -20.66 -16.97
C GLY A 16 -5.22 -20.83 -17.57
N ASP A 17 -5.40 -21.66 -18.62
CA ASP A 17 -6.72 -21.96 -19.20
C ASP A 17 -7.40 -23.10 -18.43
N PHE A 18 -7.83 -22.78 -17.20
CA PHE A 18 -8.43 -23.76 -16.29
C PHE A 18 -9.77 -24.30 -16.78
N VAL A 19 -10.54 -23.48 -17.52
CA VAL A 19 -11.80 -23.92 -18.12
C VAL A 19 -11.53 -25.02 -19.16
N ARG A 20 -10.57 -24.78 -20.01
CA ARG A 20 -10.14 -25.76 -21.01
C ARG A 20 -9.55 -27.02 -20.37
N ALA A 21 -8.76 -26.88 -19.31
CA ALA A 21 -8.23 -28.01 -18.55
C ALA A 21 -9.37 -28.90 -17.98
N ARG A 22 -10.43 -28.28 -17.43
CA ARG A 22 -11.63 -29.00 -16.93
C ARG A 22 -12.38 -29.73 -18.04
N GLU A 23 -12.58 -29.10 -19.20
CA GLU A 23 -13.23 -29.74 -20.35
C GLU A 23 -12.44 -30.97 -20.81
N LEU A 24 -11.13 -30.83 -20.94
CA LEU A 24 -10.25 -31.94 -21.33
C LEU A 24 -10.32 -33.09 -20.31
N LEU A 25 -10.28 -32.77 -19.01
CA LEU A 25 -10.38 -33.76 -17.92
C LEU A 25 -11.75 -34.45 -17.88
N ALA A 26 -12.84 -33.73 -18.17
CA ALA A 26 -14.19 -34.30 -18.22
C ALA A 26 -14.37 -35.29 -19.42
N GLY A 27 -13.63 -35.07 -20.49
CA GLY A 27 -13.63 -35.98 -21.64
C GLY A 27 -12.83 -37.28 -21.45
N LEU A 28 -12.07 -37.42 -20.36
CA LEU A 28 -11.26 -38.61 -20.09
C LEU A 28 -12.08 -39.70 -19.41
N SER A 29 -12.29 -40.82 -20.08
CA SER A 29 -12.94 -42.04 -19.53
C SER A 29 -11.88 -42.94 -18.87
N ALA A 30 -11.25 -42.51 -17.81
CA ALA A 30 -10.21 -43.26 -17.10
C ALA A 30 -10.58 -43.48 -15.62
N PRO A 31 -10.18 -44.61 -15.01
CA PRO A 31 -10.35 -44.81 -13.58
C PRO A 31 -9.56 -43.76 -12.79
N PRO A 32 -10.02 -43.41 -11.59
CA PRO A 32 -9.34 -42.44 -10.72
C PRO A 32 -7.88 -42.87 -10.47
N SER A 33 -6.95 -42.01 -10.77
CA SER A 33 -5.54 -42.15 -10.40
C SER A 33 -5.11 -40.91 -9.61
N ALA A 34 -4.06 -41.03 -8.80
CA ALA A 34 -3.56 -39.90 -8.02
C ALA A 34 -3.28 -38.68 -8.89
N GLU A 35 -2.54 -38.87 -9.99
CA GLU A 35 -2.21 -37.82 -10.94
C GLU A 35 -3.45 -37.16 -11.56
N LEU A 36 -4.46 -37.96 -11.95
CA LEU A 36 -5.71 -37.44 -12.53
C LEU A 36 -6.48 -36.59 -11.54
N LEU A 37 -6.55 -37.02 -10.26
CA LEU A 37 -7.22 -36.31 -9.19
C LEU A 37 -6.52 -35.01 -8.82
N GLU A 38 -5.18 -35.00 -8.80
CA GLU A 38 -4.38 -33.78 -8.60
C GLU A 38 -4.64 -32.75 -9.71
N LEU A 39 -4.62 -33.16 -10.99
CA LEU A 39 -4.92 -32.27 -12.11
C LEU A 39 -6.37 -31.76 -12.07
N ARG A 40 -7.32 -32.60 -11.66
CA ARG A 40 -8.72 -32.20 -11.44
C ARG A 40 -8.83 -31.14 -10.36
N ALA A 41 -8.14 -31.32 -9.24
CA ALA A 41 -8.14 -30.37 -8.14
C ALA A 41 -7.56 -29.00 -8.58
N GLN A 42 -6.44 -29.02 -9.31
CA GLN A 42 -5.82 -27.80 -9.83
C GLN A 42 -6.72 -27.08 -10.84
N ALA A 43 -7.28 -27.80 -11.80
CA ALA A 43 -8.18 -27.24 -12.81
C ALA A 43 -9.47 -26.70 -12.17
N ALA A 44 -10.06 -27.40 -11.18
CA ALA A 44 -11.23 -26.98 -10.46
C ALA A 44 -10.96 -25.69 -9.68
N TYR A 45 -9.86 -25.64 -8.92
CA TYR A 45 -9.47 -24.45 -8.16
C TYR A 45 -9.24 -23.24 -9.07
N GLY A 46 -8.45 -23.39 -10.13
CA GLY A 46 -8.20 -22.32 -11.08
C GLY A 46 -9.48 -21.79 -11.75
N ALA A 47 -10.46 -22.65 -11.99
CA ALA A 47 -11.75 -22.30 -12.59
C ALA A 47 -12.81 -21.79 -11.60
N GLY A 48 -12.50 -21.60 -10.30
CA GLY A 48 -13.47 -21.14 -9.30
C GLY A 48 -14.36 -22.20 -8.68
N ASP A 49 -14.05 -23.46 -8.86
CA ASP A 49 -14.83 -24.59 -8.35
C ASP A 49 -14.17 -25.16 -7.10
N LEU A 50 -14.41 -24.51 -5.95
CA LEU A 50 -13.93 -24.98 -4.65
C LEU A 50 -14.51 -26.37 -4.30
N GLU A 51 -15.78 -26.62 -4.60
CA GLU A 51 -16.42 -27.90 -4.30
C GLU A 51 -15.77 -29.04 -5.09
N GLY A 52 -15.51 -28.82 -6.37
CA GLY A 52 -14.76 -29.76 -7.21
C GLY A 52 -13.34 -29.99 -6.72
N THR A 53 -12.66 -28.95 -6.24
CA THR A 53 -11.32 -29.04 -5.63
C THR A 53 -11.34 -29.92 -4.38
N LEU A 54 -12.25 -29.66 -3.47
CA LEU A 54 -12.38 -30.41 -2.23
C LEU A 54 -12.79 -31.87 -2.48
N ALA A 55 -13.69 -32.11 -3.46
CA ALA A 55 -14.07 -33.45 -3.86
C ALA A 55 -12.88 -34.25 -4.41
N ALA A 56 -12.08 -33.65 -5.30
CA ALA A 56 -10.92 -34.30 -5.88
C ALA A 56 -9.85 -34.65 -4.81
N TYR A 57 -9.54 -33.73 -3.89
CA TYR A 57 -8.62 -34.04 -2.76
C TYR A 57 -9.24 -35.05 -1.78
N GLY A 58 -10.56 -35.03 -1.56
CA GLY A 58 -11.25 -36.05 -0.78
C GLY A 58 -11.15 -37.44 -1.38
N GLU A 59 -11.37 -37.57 -2.69
CA GLU A 59 -11.17 -38.82 -3.42
C GLU A 59 -9.71 -39.28 -3.38
N LEU A 60 -8.78 -38.34 -3.54
CA LEU A 60 -7.33 -38.59 -3.43
C LEU A 60 -6.95 -39.14 -2.06
N TYR A 61 -7.50 -38.54 -1.00
CA TYR A 61 -7.33 -39.01 0.38
C TYR A 61 -7.76 -40.49 0.51
N HIS A 62 -8.97 -40.84 0.05
CA HIS A 62 -9.46 -42.20 0.11
C HIS A 62 -8.66 -43.18 -0.76
N LEU A 63 -8.29 -42.79 -1.97
CA LEU A 63 -7.44 -43.58 -2.87
C LEU A 63 -6.09 -43.95 -2.21
N HIS A 64 -5.49 -43.00 -1.51
CA HIS A 64 -4.23 -43.23 -0.82
C HIS A 64 -4.41 -44.11 0.43
N LEU A 65 -5.51 -43.93 1.18
CA LEU A 65 -5.82 -44.81 2.31
C LEU A 65 -6.01 -46.27 1.91
N GLU A 66 -6.80 -46.52 0.85
CA GLU A 66 -7.02 -47.85 0.31
C GLU A 66 -5.69 -48.51 -0.17
N GLY A 67 -4.81 -47.67 -0.76
CA GLY A 67 -3.47 -48.08 -1.17
C GLY A 67 -2.44 -48.18 -0.03
N GLN A 68 -2.83 -47.97 1.23
CA GLN A 68 -1.93 -47.95 2.40
C GLN A 68 -0.78 -46.91 2.30
N ARG A 69 -1.02 -45.84 1.52
CA ARG A 69 -0.08 -44.72 1.32
C ARG A 69 -0.41 -43.61 2.31
N LEU A 70 -0.03 -43.82 3.58
CA LEU A 70 -0.49 -42.95 4.69
C LEU A 70 0.05 -41.53 4.61
N HIS A 71 1.28 -41.33 4.11
CA HIS A 71 1.89 -40.01 3.98
C HIS A 71 1.17 -39.18 2.89
N GLU A 72 0.86 -39.79 1.76
CA GLU A 72 0.15 -39.14 0.67
C GLU A 72 -1.32 -38.86 1.05
N ALA A 73 -1.97 -39.76 1.80
CA ALA A 73 -3.29 -39.52 2.36
C ALA A 73 -3.27 -38.34 3.35
N ALA A 74 -2.26 -38.28 4.22
CA ALA A 74 -2.10 -37.16 5.14
C ALA A 74 -1.89 -35.83 4.39
N PHE A 75 -1.09 -35.84 3.33
CA PHE A 75 -0.88 -34.65 2.49
C PHE A 75 -2.20 -34.20 1.83
N ALA A 76 -2.97 -35.11 1.24
CA ALA A 76 -4.29 -34.80 0.69
C ALA A 76 -5.23 -34.18 1.74
N ALA A 77 -5.23 -34.70 2.97
CA ALA A 77 -6.01 -34.14 4.09
C ALA A 77 -5.56 -32.72 4.46
N VAL A 78 -4.24 -32.44 4.44
CA VAL A 78 -3.69 -31.09 4.69
C VAL A 78 -4.14 -30.13 3.59
N MET A 79 -4.15 -30.55 2.31
CA MET A 79 -4.62 -29.73 1.20
C MET A 79 -6.10 -29.40 1.31
N VAL A 80 -6.95 -30.36 1.68
CA VAL A 80 -8.38 -30.09 1.98
C VAL A 80 -8.50 -29.03 3.08
N ALA A 81 -7.74 -29.18 4.17
CA ALA A 81 -7.74 -28.20 5.27
C ALA A 81 -7.31 -26.81 4.80
N MET A 82 -6.28 -26.72 3.95
CA MET A 82 -5.75 -25.48 3.42
C MET A 82 -6.80 -24.72 2.58
N TYR A 83 -7.42 -25.39 1.59
CA TYR A 83 -8.43 -24.77 0.73
C TYR A 83 -9.69 -24.39 1.52
N LEU A 84 -10.16 -25.23 2.43
CA LEU A 84 -11.27 -24.89 3.32
C LEU A 84 -10.98 -23.66 4.17
N MET A 85 -9.77 -23.55 4.69
CA MET A 85 -9.37 -22.40 5.50
C MET A 85 -9.34 -21.12 4.69
N MET A 86 -8.73 -21.17 3.50
CA MET A 86 -8.53 -19.99 2.65
C MET A 86 -9.84 -19.38 2.13
N ASP A 87 -10.80 -20.21 1.79
CA ASP A 87 -11.99 -19.76 1.06
C ASP A 87 -13.28 -19.79 1.89
N THR A 88 -13.32 -20.53 2.99
CA THR A 88 -14.56 -20.64 3.78
C THR A 88 -14.46 -20.16 5.23
N GLY A 89 -13.28 -20.15 5.81
CA GLY A 89 -13.08 -19.88 7.25
C GLY A 89 -13.78 -20.89 8.18
N LEU A 90 -14.11 -22.11 7.70
CA LEU A 90 -14.79 -23.15 8.48
C LEU A 90 -13.83 -23.89 9.42
N MET A 91 -13.35 -23.21 10.44
CA MET A 91 -12.25 -23.66 11.32
C MET A 91 -12.49 -25.01 12.00
N ALA A 92 -13.72 -25.36 12.32
CA ALA A 92 -14.03 -26.69 12.91
C ALA A 92 -13.70 -27.82 11.93
N THR A 93 -14.10 -27.69 10.67
CA THR A 93 -13.82 -28.66 9.60
C THR A 93 -12.33 -28.69 9.27
N VAL A 94 -11.67 -27.52 9.22
CA VAL A 94 -10.22 -27.41 9.05
C VAL A 94 -9.47 -28.20 10.11
N ARG A 95 -9.81 -28.02 11.39
CA ARG A 95 -9.20 -28.76 12.50
C ARG A 95 -9.40 -30.26 12.41
N ALA A 96 -10.60 -30.68 11.97
CA ALA A 96 -10.90 -32.10 11.81
C ALA A 96 -10.00 -32.75 10.74
N TRP A 97 -9.77 -32.08 9.62
CA TRP A 97 -8.90 -32.57 8.56
C TRP A 97 -7.41 -32.57 9.00
N LEU A 98 -6.97 -31.53 9.68
CA LEU A 98 -5.61 -31.47 10.24
C LEU A 98 -5.37 -32.58 11.27
N SER A 99 -6.34 -32.87 12.15
CA SER A 99 -6.22 -33.97 13.12
C SER A 99 -6.16 -35.35 12.45
N ARG A 100 -6.88 -35.55 11.33
CA ARG A 100 -6.74 -36.77 10.53
C ARG A 100 -5.33 -36.89 9.95
N ALA A 101 -4.81 -35.81 9.36
CA ALA A 101 -3.45 -35.81 8.84
C ALA A 101 -2.41 -36.10 9.93
N GLU A 102 -2.52 -35.48 11.11
CA GLU A 102 -1.67 -35.72 12.27
C GLU A 102 -1.66 -37.19 12.67
N THR A 103 -2.85 -37.80 12.73
CA THR A 103 -2.98 -39.22 13.09
C THR A 103 -2.28 -40.14 12.11
N LEU A 104 -2.38 -39.86 10.80
CA LEU A 104 -1.76 -40.70 9.75
C LEU A 104 -0.24 -40.65 9.74
N VAL A 105 0.37 -39.55 10.21
CA VAL A 105 1.83 -39.36 10.23
C VAL A 105 2.40 -39.36 11.65
N ALA A 106 1.60 -39.77 12.66
CA ALA A 106 2.02 -39.76 14.07
C ALA A 106 3.32 -40.60 14.33
N ASP A 107 3.42 -41.76 13.69
CA ASP A 107 4.55 -42.65 13.81
C ASP A 107 5.71 -42.30 12.84
N ALA A 108 5.58 -41.21 12.09
CA ALA A 108 6.58 -40.79 11.09
C ALA A 108 7.00 -39.31 11.33
N PRO A 109 7.71 -38.99 12.41
CA PRO A 109 8.07 -37.61 12.78
C PRO A 109 8.96 -36.92 11.74
N GLU A 110 9.66 -37.68 10.91
CA GLU A 110 10.50 -37.16 9.82
C GLU A 110 9.79 -37.02 8.48
N SER A 111 8.46 -37.24 8.44
CA SER A 111 7.69 -37.09 7.20
C SER A 111 7.67 -35.60 6.74
N PRO A 112 7.91 -35.34 5.45
CA PRO A 112 7.82 -33.96 4.88
C PRO A 112 6.41 -33.37 5.01
N VAL A 113 5.38 -34.20 5.21
CA VAL A 113 3.98 -33.74 5.44
C VAL A 113 3.88 -32.86 6.68
N TRP A 114 4.72 -33.08 7.70
CA TRP A 114 4.73 -32.24 8.89
C TRP A 114 5.06 -30.76 8.60
N ALA A 115 5.86 -30.48 7.58
CA ALA A 115 6.16 -29.10 7.19
C ALA A 115 4.90 -28.40 6.66
N TRP A 116 4.13 -29.05 5.79
CA TRP A 116 2.87 -28.53 5.26
C TRP A 116 1.78 -28.44 6.32
N LEU A 117 1.66 -29.47 7.16
CA LEU A 117 0.72 -29.48 8.28
C LEU A 117 1.02 -28.31 9.25
N ALA A 118 2.30 -28.08 9.55
CA ALA A 118 2.71 -26.97 10.38
C ALA A 118 2.40 -25.62 9.73
N ALA A 119 2.55 -25.47 8.43
CA ALA A 119 2.21 -24.26 7.71
C ALA A 119 0.69 -23.96 7.77
N VAL A 120 -0.17 -24.96 7.56
CA VAL A 120 -1.62 -24.77 7.67
C VAL A 120 -2.06 -24.51 9.12
N ARG A 121 -1.47 -25.22 10.10
CA ARG A 121 -1.71 -24.95 11.52
C ARG A 121 -1.30 -23.55 11.93
N THR A 122 -0.24 -23.01 11.34
CA THR A 122 0.21 -21.64 11.60
C THR A 122 -0.92 -20.65 11.31
N TYR A 123 -1.54 -20.74 10.13
CA TYR A 123 -2.63 -19.86 9.76
C TYR A 123 -3.95 -20.17 10.49
N GLU A 124 -4.23 -21.42 10.80
CA GLU A 124 -5.36 -21.79 11.67
C GLU A 124 -5.27 -21.09 13.04
N ARG A 125 -4.08 -21.02 13.63
CA ARG A 125 -3.84 -20.30 14.88
C ARG A 125 -3.89 -18.79 14.72
N LEU A 126 -3.27 -18.25 13.66
CA LEU A 126 -3.28 -16.81 13.36
C LEU A 126 -4.71 -16.29 13.23
N MET A 127 -5.54 -16.94 12.42
CA MET A 127 -6.92 -16.55 12.19
C MET A 127 -7.81 -16.68 13.43
N CYS A 128 -7.45 -17.54 14.37
CA CYS A 128 -8.11 -17.67 15.66
C CYS A 128 -7.56 -16.72 16.75
N GLY A 129 -6.57 -15.91 16.44
CA GLY A 129 -5.97 -14.96 17.39
C GLY A 129 -4.99 -15.56 18.40
N ASP A 130 -4.56 -16.82 18.21
CA ASP A 130 -3.56 -17.50 19.04
C ASP A 130 -2.14 -17.15 18.56
N MET A 131 -1.64 -15.95 18.91
CA MET A 131 -0.32 -15.48 18.49
C MET A 131 0.83 -16.37 18.98
N PRO A 132 0.86 -16.82 20.26
CA PRO A 132 1.90 -17.75 20.73
C PRO A 132 1.90 -19.07 19.95
N GLY A 133 0.74 -19.67 19.72
CA GLY A 133 0.57 -20.88 18.91
C GLY A 133 1.01 -20.68 17.48
N THR A 134 0.65 -19.52 16.86
CA THR A 134 1.09 -19.13 15.52
C THR A 134 2.62 -19.14 15.44
N GLY A 135 3.31 -18.45 16.34
CA GLY A 135 4.76 -18.39 16.35
C GLY A 135 5.43 -19.77 16.57
N GLN A 136 4.81 -20.66 17.37
CA GLN A 136 5.32 -22.01 17.57
C GLN A 136 5.23 -22.86 16.28
N TRP A 137 4.05 -22.85 15.63
CA TRP A 137 3.83 -23.62 14.41
C TRP A 137 4.60 -23.04 13.22
N ALA A 138 4.74 -21.71 13.12
CA ALA A 138 5.56 -21.04 12.11
C ALA A 138 7.02 -21.53 12.15
N ARG A 139 7.63 -21.56 13.34
CA ARG A 139 9.00 -22.11 13.50
C ARG A 139 9.10 -23.57 13.11
N ARG A 140 8.08 -24.39 13.36
CA ARG A 140 8.03 -25.80 12.91
C ARG A 140 7.94 -25.90 11.39
N ALA A 141 7.09 -25.07 10.75
CA ALA A 141 6.96 -25.03 9.29
C ALA A 141 8.30 -24.64 8.63
N MET A 142 8.97 -23.61 9.14
CA MET A 142 10.29 -23.19 8.66
C MET A 142 11.35 -24.28 8.82
N ALA A 143 11.44 -24.91 10.00
CA ALA A 143 12.40 -25.96 10.27
C ALA A 143 12.16 -27.20 9.40
N GLY A 144 10.89 -27.61 9.23
CA GLY A 144 10.49 -28.71 8.36
C GLY A 144 10.75 -28.41 6.89
N GLY A 145 10.37 -27.21 6.43
CA GLY A 145 10.63 -26.75 5.07
C GLY A 145 12.10 -26.75 4.72
N LYS A 146 12.95 -26.21 5.60
CA LYS A 146 14.42 -26.24 5.42
C LYS A 146 14.98 -27.66 5.39
N ARG A 147 14.54 -28.54 6.31
CA ARG A 147 14.98 -29.92 6.38
C ARG A 147 14.71 -30.70 5.10
N HIS A 148 13.54 -30.52 4.51
CA HIS A 148 13.08 -31.29 3.36
C HIS A 148 13.23 -30.55 2.02
N GLY A 149 13.82 -29.34 1.99
CA GLY A 149 13.95 -28.54 0.78
C GLY A 149 12.61 -28.04 0.23
N LEU A 150 11.62 -27.85 1.10
CA LEU A 150 10.28 -27.38 0.75
C LEU A 150 10.18 -25.85 0.99
N ALA A 151 10.31 -25.08 -0.07
CA ALA A 151 10.25 -23.62 0.02
C ALA A 151 8.88 -23.11 0.50
N PRO A 152 7.70 -23.57 0.00
CA PRO A 152 6.41 -23.03 0.40
C PRO A 152 6.14 -23.08 1.92
N PRO A 153 6.26 -24.20 2.64
CA PRO A 153 6.08 -24.22 4.10
C PRO A 153 7.05 -23.29 4.83
N SER A 154 8.28 -23.16 4.33
CA SER A 154 9.28 -22.27 4.94
C SER A 154 8.85 -20.81 4.83
N ILE A 155 8.46 -20.36 3.64
CA ILE A 155 8.02 -18.97 3.38
C ILE A 155 6.73 -18.64 4.13
N ILE A 156 5.74 -19.55 4.11
CA ILE A 156 4.49 -19.40 4.87
C ILE A 156 4.79 -19.18 6.37
N GLY A 157 5.72 -19.97 6.91
CA GLY A 157 6.16 -19.84 8.30
C GLY A 157 6.87 -18.50 8.57
N GLN A 158 7.74 -18.05 7.67
CA GLN A 158 8.46 -16.78 7.79
C GLN A 158 7.48 -15.59 7.81
N VAL A 159 6.55 -15.52 6.86
CA VAL A 159 5.55 -14.47 6.79
C VAL A 159 4.69 -14.43 8.06
N ALA A 160 4.18 -15.57 8.49
CA ALA A 160 3.36 -15.64 9.70
C ALA A 160 4.14 -15.24 10.96
N LEU A 161 5.40 -15.63 11.08
CA LEU A 161 6.24 -15.21 12.21
C LEU A 161 6.54 -13.70 12.18
N ALA A 162 6.78 -13.14 11.01
CA ALA A 162 6.95 -11.70 10.84
C ALA A 162 5.67 -10.93 11.25
N ARG A 163 4.48 -11.43 10.87
CA ARG A 163 3.20 -10.84 11.28
C ARG A 163 2.98 -10.93 12.80
N VAL A 164 3.41 -12.03 13.45
CA VAL A 164 3.38 -12.13 14.92
C VAL A 164 4.28 -11.07 15.54
N ARG A 165 5.51 -10.89 15.04
CA ARG A 165 6.42 -9.84 15.52
C ARG A 165 5.83 -8.44 15.37
N ILE A 166 5.25 -8.14 14.22
CA ILE A 166 4.55 -6.87 13.99
C ILE A 166 3.40 -6.69 15.00
N HIS A 167 2.61 -7.74 15.22
CA HIS A 167 1.52 -7.72 16.21
C HIS A 167 2.03 -7.44 17.63
N ASP A 168 3.18 -7.98 18.00
CA ASP A 168 3.81 -7.81 19.31
C ASP A 168 4.58 -6.48 19.43
N GLY A 169 4.66 -5.68 18.36
CA GLY A 169 5.34 -4.38 18.33
C GLY A 169 6.83 -4.44 17.98
N GLU A 170 7.35 -5.62 17.63
CA GLU A 170 8.73 -5.84 17.15
C GLU A 170 8.82 -5.49 15.66
N LEU A 171 8.62 -4.20 15.34
CA LEU A 171 8.42 -3.77 13.96
C LEU A 171 9.65 -3.96 13.08
N ASP A 172 10.83 -3.59 13.58
CA ASP A 172 12.04 -3.58 12.77
C ASP A 172 12.41 -5.00 12.30
N GLU A 173 12.31 -5.99 13.20
CA GLU A 173 12.54 -7.40 12.90
C GLU A 173 11.42 -7.98 12.00
N GLY A 174 10.17 -7.59 12.26
CA GLY A 174 9.03 -8.03 11.46
C GLY A 174 9.10 -7.51 10.04
N LEU A 175 9.38 -6.22 9.87
CA LEU A 175 9.51 -5.58 8.56
C LEU A 175 10.69 -6.11 7.76
N SER A 176 11.86 -6.26 8.39
CA SER A 176 13.03 -6.85 7.74
C SER A 176 12.76 -8.26 7.23
N ALA A 177 12.06 -9.09 8.02
CA ALA A 177 11.70 -10.43 7.60
C ALA A 177 10.72 -10.45 6.42
N LEU A 178 9.79 -9.49 6.34
CA LEU A 178 8.89 -9.36 5.18
C LEU A 178 9.61 -8.83 3.94
N ASP A 179 10.58 -7.93 4.10
CA ASP A 179 11.42 -7.47 2.98
C ASP A 179 12.23 -8.62 2.37
N ASP A 180 12.81 -9.51 3.20
CA ASP A 180 13.51 -10.72 2.74
C ASP A 180 12.56 -11.64 1.93
N VAL A 181 11.34 -11.84 2.43
CA VAL A 181 10.33 -12.63 1.71
C VAL A 181 9.91 -11.96 0.40
N ALA A 182 9.74 -10.65 0.35
CA ALA A 182 9.39 -9.93 -0.88
C ALA A 182 10.43 -10.14 -1.99
N VAL A 183 11.72 -10.23 -1.63
CA VAL A 183 12.81 -10.59 -2.56
C VAL A 183 12.62 -12.00 -3.08
N GLU A 184 12.32 -12.97 -2.21
CA GLU A 184 12.10 -14.37 -2.60
C GLU A 184 10.88 -14.52 -3.51
N LEU A 185 9.76 -13.88 -3.20
CA LEU A 185 8.56 -13.86 -4.05
C LEU A 185 8.83 -13.28 -5.45
N SER A 186 9.70 -12.28 -5.52
CA SER A 186 10.09 -11.64 -6.77
C SER A 186 11.03 -12.50 -7.63
N SER A 187 11.67 -13.52 -7.05
CA SER A 187 12.61 -14.40 -7.75
C SER A 187 11.94 -15.39 -8.72
N GLY A 188 10.63 -15.63 -8.56
CA GLY A 188 9.86 -16.55 -9.40
C GLY A 188 10.11 -18.04 -9.14
N ASN A 189 10.75 -18.40 -8.02
CA ASN A 189 11.11 -19.78 -7.68
C ASN A 189 10.00 -20.55 -6.94
N LEU A 190 8.91 -19.89 -6.58
CA LEU A 190 7.79 -20.50 -5.84
C LEU A 190 6.61 -20.79 -6.78
N ASP A 191 5.76 -21.74 -6.34
CA ASP A 191 4.53 -22.01 -7.03
C ASP A 191 3.57 -20.79 -7.00
N PRO A 192 2.72 -20.63 -8.02
CA PRO A 192 1.87 -19.44 -8.15
C PRO A 192 0.91 -19.24 -6.97
N LEU A 193 0.38 -20.31 -6.38
CA LEU A 193 -0.55 -20.22 -5.26
C LEU A 193 0.13 -19.63 -4.02
N THR A 194 1.28 -20.19 -3.65
CA THR A 194 2.09 -19.69 -2.53
C THR A 194 2.53 -18.25 -2.79
N THR A 195 3.02 -17.95 -3.99
CA THR A 195 3.47 -16.60 -4.35
C THR A 195 2.36 -15.57 -4.17
N GLY A 196 1.19 -15.81 -4.76
CA GLY A 196 0.08 -14.87 -4.70
C GLY A 196 -0.49 -14.71 -3.29
N GLN A 197 -0.62 -15.82 -2.54
CA GLN A 197 -1.07 -15.76 -1.14
C GLN A 197 -0.09 -14.96 -0.28
N MET A 198 1.20 -15.16 -0.43
CA MET A 198 2.19 -14.47 0.40
C MET A 198 2.28 -12.98 0.05
N TRP A 199 2.13 -12.58 -1.21
CA TRP A 199 1.99 -11.17 -1.55
C TRP A 199 0.81 -10.51 -0.83
N CYS A 200 -0.38 -11.14 -0.83
CA CYS A 200 -1.52 -10.62 -0.07
C CYS A 200 -1.18 -10.46 1.42
N GLU A 201 -0.48 -11.44 2.01
CA GLU A 201 -0.11 -11.40 3.43
C GLU A 201 0.86 -10.25 3.76
N LEU A 202 1.83 -9.99 2.87
CA LEU A 202 2.75 -8.87 3.01
C LEU A 202 1.99 -7.53 2.97
N ILE A 203 1.12 -7.37 1.97
CA ILE A 203 0.32 -6.16 1.78
C ILE A 203 -0.59 -5.93 2.99
N CYS A 204 -1.31 -6.97 3.45
CA CYS A 204 -2.14 -6.89 4.66
C CYS A 204 -1.36 -6.42 5.88
N ALA A 205 -0.16 -6.96 6.10
CA ALA A 205 0.66 -6.57 7.25
C ALA A 205 1.04 -5.08 7.19
N MET A 206 1.31 -4.53 6.01
CA MET A 206 1.59 -3.10 5.82
C MET A 206 0.35 -2.23 6.02
N GLN A 207 -0.80 -2.68 5.54
CA GLN A 207 -2.07 -1.98 5.75
C GLN A 207 -2.44 -1.93 7.24
N TRP A 208 -2.21 -3.01 8.00
CA TRP A 208 -2.47 -3.03 9.43
C TRP A 208 -1.75 -1.94 10.23
N ILE A 209 -0.51 -1.66 9.85
CA ILE A 209 0.32 -0.65 10.53
C ILE A 209 0.31 0.70 9.82
N GLY A 210 -0.48 0.87 8.76
CA GLY A 210 -0.56 2.12 8.01
C GLY A 210 0.71 2.48 7.21
N GLN A 211 1.50 1.49 6.81
CA GLN A 211 2.67 1.64 5.93
C GLN A 211 2.22 1.65 4.47
N HIS A 212 1.38 2.62 4.09
CA HIS A 212 0.70 2.63 2.81
C HIS A 212 1.65 2.76 1.60
N ASP A 213 2.82 3.38 1.75
CA ASP A 213 3.82 3.45 0.67
C ASP A 213 4.35 2.05 0.32
N ARG A 214 4.68 1.22 1.32
CA ARG A 214 5.08 -0.17 1.11
C ARG A 214 3.94 -1.03 0.58
N ALA A 215 2.73 -0.85 1.11
CA ALA A 215 1.55 -1.56 0.62
C ALA A 215 1.32 -1.28 -0.86
N GLU A 216 1.47 -0.03 -1.31
CA GLU A 216 1.37 0.37 -2.71
C GLU A 216 2.46 -0.29 -3.57
N GLU A 217 3.73 -0.20 -3.17
CA GLU A 217 4.87 -0.82 -3.87
C GLU A 217 4.69 -2.34 -4.03
N TRP A 218 4.24 -3.02 -2.99
CA TRP A 218 4.01 -4.47 -3.02
C TRP A 218 2.75 -4.86 -3.79
N THR A 219 1.72 -4.02 -3.78
CA THR A 219 0.53 -4.20 -4.63
C THR A 219 0.92 -4.09 -6.11
N GLU A 220 1.75 -3.11 -6.49
CA GLU A 220 2.29 -3.00 -7.84
C GLU A 220 3.18 -4.20 -8.22
N ALA A 221 3.99 -4.71 -7.28
CA ALA A 221 4.82 -5.90 -7.52
C ALA A 221 3.95 -7.14 -7.75
N MET A 222 2.92 -7.32 -6.95
CA MET A 222 1.94 -8.39 -7.09
C MET A 222 1.17 -8.28 -8.43
N GLU A 223 0.78 -7.07 -8.84
CA GLU A 223 0.11 -6.84 -10.10
C GLU A 223 0.99 -7.20 -11.32
N ARG A 224 2.27 -6.83 -11.28
CA ARG A 224 3.25 -7.23 -12.30
C ARG A 224 3.42 -8.75 -12.39
N TRP A 225 3.48 -9.41 -11.22
CA TRP A 225 3.54 -10.87 -11.15
C TRP A 225 2.26 -11.50 -11.74
N ARG A 226 1.09 -10.95 -11.40
CA ARG A 226 -0.22 -11.42 -11.87
C ARG A 226 -0.36 -11.42 -13.39
N GLN A 227 0.18 -10.42 -14.09
CA GLN A 227 0.10 -10.31 -15.55
C GLN A 227 0.72 -11.51 -16.27
N GLY A 228 1.59 -12.28 -15.60
CA GLY A 228 2.21 -13.50 -16.10
C GLY A 228 1.54 -14.81 -15.67
N ALA A 229 0.63 -14.80 -14.69
CA ALA A 229 0.04 -16.00 -14.11
C ALA A 229 -1.43 -15.78 -13.72
N ALA A 230 -2.35 -16.49 -14.35
CA ALA A 230 -3.76 -16.49 -13.96
C ALA A 230 -3.98 -17.51 -12.83
N PHE A 231 -4.41 -17.07 -11.66
CA PHE A 231 -4.71 -17.96 -10.53
C PHE A 231 -5.96 -17.50 -9.77
N GLY A 232 -7.11 -18.03 -10.13
CA GLY A 232 -8.34 -18.07 -9.35
C GLY A 232 -8.68 -16.82 -8.52
N GLY A 233 -9.18 -17.06 -7.32
CA GLY A 233 -9.61 -16.00 -6.38
C GLY A 233 -8.53 -15.05 -5.87
N LEU A 234 -7.26 -15.28 -6.18
CA LEU A 234 -6.18 -14.35 -5.81
C LEU A 234 -6.29 -13.00 -6.52
N HIS A 235 -6.83 -12.96 -7.73
CA HIS A 235 -7.01 -11.71 -8.48
C HIS A 235 -7.93 -10.73 -7.76
N GLY A 236 -9.09 -11.18 -7.32
CA GLY A 236 -10.03 -10.34 -6.62
C GLY A 236 -9.49 -9.83 -5.27
N ARG A 237 -8.66 -10.61 -4.55
CA ARG A 237 -8.00 -10.16 -3.32
C ARG A 237 -7.03 -9.01 -3.59
N CYS A 238 -6.22 -9.09 -4.66
CA CYS A 238 -5.36 -7.98 -5.08
C CYS A 238 -6.15 -6.70 -5.33
N ARG A 239 -7.32 -6.83 -6.00
CA ARG A 239 -8.19 -5.69 -6.28
C ARG A 239 -8.72 -5.03 -5.01
N VAL A 240 -9.04 -5.78 -3.97
CA VAL A 240 -9.47 -5.18 -2.70
C VAL A 240 -8.35 -4.35 -2.09
N HIS A 241 -7.12 -4.86 -2.08
CA HIS A 241 -5.96 -4.09 -1.61
C HIS A 241 -5.72 -2.84 -2.45
N GLN A 242 -5.85 -2.95 -3.76
CA GLN A 242 -5.70 -1.82 -4.66
C GLN A 242 -6.81 -0.79 -4.48
N ALA A 243 -8.06 -1.24 -4.32
CA ALA A 243 -9.20 -0.36 -4.02
C ALA A 243 -8.98 0.44 -2.73
N GLU A 244 -8.43 -0.19 -1.68
CA GLU A 244 -8.08 0.50 -0.44
C GLU A 244 -7.03 1.58 -0.67
N ILE A 245 -5.96 1.29 -1.41
CA ILE A 245 -4.91 2.27 -1.73
C ILE A 245 -5.50 3.43 -2.55
N MET A 246 -6.31 3.12 -3.57
CA MET A 246 -6.99 4.14 -4.37
C MET A 246 -7.94 4.98 -3.52
N ARG A 247 -8.68 4.38 -2.58
CA ARG A 247 -9.55 5.09 -1.64
C ARG A 247 -8.79 6.05 -0.74
N LEU A 248 -7.60 5.67 -0.31
CA LEU A 248 -6.76 6.50 0.55
C LEU A 248 -6.10 7.67 -0.21
N ARG A 249 -5.75 7.48 -1.49
CA ARG A 249 -4.85 8.37 -2.23
C ARG A 249 -5.42 8.98 -3.51
N GLY A 250 -6.45 8.37 -4.06
CA GLY A 250 -6.99 8.73 -5.38
C GLY A 250 -8.43 9.21 -5.35
N PRO A 251 -8.98 9.48 -6.54
CA PRO A 251 -10.38 9.81 -6.71
C PRO A 251 -11.30 8.69 -6.24
N CYS A 252 -12.42 9.06 -5.59
CA CYS A 252 -13.37 8.09 -5.04
C CYS A 252 -14.01 7.19 -6.09
N ASP A 253 -14.20 7.69 -7.32
CA ASP A 253 -14.77 6.90 -8.43
C ASP A 253 -13.87 5.74 -8.83
N ALA A 254 -12.56 5.96 -8.88
CA ALA A 254 -11.59 4.91 -9.21
C ALA A 254 -11.58 3.82 -8.13
N ALA A 255 -11.62 4.22 -6.87
CA ALA A 255 -11.69 3.29 -5.75
C ALA A 255 -12.99 2.47 -5.76
N GLU A 256 -14.13 3.10 -6.03
CA GLU A 256 -15.42 2.42 -6.16
C GLU A 256 -15.41 1.40 -7.31
N GLN A 257 -14.90 1.80 -8.48
CA GLN A 257 -14.82 0.93 -9.64
C GLN A 257 -13.96 -0.32 -9.35
N GLU A 258 -12.81 -0.14 -8.74
CA GLU A 258 -11.92 -1.26 -8.40
C GLU A 258 -12.54 -2.17 -7.33
N ALA A 259 -13.24 -1.61 -6.34
CA ALA A 259 -13.97 -2.38 -5.33
C ALA A 259 -15.14 -3.18 -5.94
N LEU A 260 -15.85 -2.64 -6.92
CA LEU A 260 -16.91 -3.34 -7.65
C LEU A 260 -16.34 -4.54 -8.41
N LEU A 261 -15.24 -4.34 -9.16
CA LEU A 261 -14.56 -5.43 -9.87
C LEU A 261 -14.07 -6.50 -8.88
N ALA A 262 -13.55 -6.10 -7.72
CA ALA A 262 -13.16 -7.04 -6.68
C ALA A 262 -14.35 -7.87 -6.18
N CYS A 263 -15.52 -7.25 -5.97
CA CYS A 263 -16.75 -7.96 -5.59
C CYS A 263 -17.21 -8.95 -6.66
N GLU A 264 -17.15 -8.58 -7.93
CA GLU A 264 -17.51 -9.47 -9.04
C GLU A 264 -16.59 -10.69 -9.11
N GLU A 265 -15.28 -10.48 -9.06
CA GLU A 265 -14.29 -11.55 -9.12
C GLU A 265 -14.32 -12.48 -7.90
N LEU A 266 -14.56 -11.94 -6.70
CA LEU A 266 -14.50 -12.73 -5.45
C LEU A 266 -15.82 -13.46 -5.12
N ARG A 267 -16.94 -13.07 -5.71
CA ARG A 267 -18.25 -13.70 -5.42
C ARG A 267 -18.27 -15.22 -5.58
N PRO A 268 -17.64 -15.83 -6.60
CA PRO A 268 -17.59 -17.29 -6.72
C PRO A 268 -16.69 -17.97 -5.69
N TRP A 269 -15.69 -17.25 -5.16
CA TRP A 269 -14.60 -17.81 -4.36
C TRP A 269 -14.81 -17.68 -2.86
N MET A 270 -15.29 -16.51 -2.41
CA MET A 270 -15.45 -16.18 -1.01
C MET A 270 -16.88 -16.41 -0.54
N ARG A 271 -17.03 -17.00 0.64
CA ARG A 271 -18.34 -17.11 1.32
C ARG A 271 -18.40 -16.14 2.49
N ARG A 272 -17.80 -16.47 3.63
CA ARG A 272 -17.86 -15.63 4.83
C ARG A 272 -16.99 -14.38 4.73
N GLU A 273 -15.80 -14.50 4.14
CA GLU A 273 -14.92 -13.36 3.93
C GLU A 273 -15.39 -12.40 2.83
N PHE A 274 -16.45 -12.74 2.09
CA PHE A 274 -17.01 -11.87 1.04
C PHE A 274 -17.49 -10.52 1.59
N GLY A 275 -17.74 -10.41 2.88
CA GLY A 275 -18.00 -9.14 3.55
C GLY A 275 -16.80 -8.16 3.50
N TRP A 276 -15.57 -8.63 3.29
CA TRP A 276 -14.39 -7.77 3.18
C TRP A 276 -14.43 -6.87 1.93
N PRO A 277 -14.54 -7.38 0.68
CA PRO A 277 -14.67 -6.52 -0.50
C PRO A 277 -15.92 -5.63 -0.46
N LEU A 278 -17.04 -6.12 0.09
CA LEU A 278 -18.25 -5.32 0.28
C LEU A 278 -18.03 -4.16 1.27
N THR A 279 -17.23 -4.38 2.32
CA THR A 279 -16.88 -3.31 3.26
C THR A 279 -16.01 -2.25 2.58
N GLU A 280 -15.05 -2.65 1.74
CA GLU A 280 -14.23 -1.69 1.00
C GLU A 280 -15.05 -0.91 -0.02
N LEU A 281 -16.00 -1.54 -0.71
CA LEU A 281 -16.97 -0.86 -1.56
C LEU A 281 -17.81 0.18 -0.78
N GLY A 282 -18.29 -0.20 0.41
CA GLY A 282 -19.01 0.71 1.31
C GLY A 282 -18.16 1.89 1.74
N ASN A 283 -16.88 1.67 2.07
CA ASN A 283 -15.93 2.72 2.43
C ASN A 283 -15.66 3.69 1.26
N ALA A 284 -15.50 3.17 0.03
CA ALA A 284 -15.28 3.99 -1.16
C ALA A 284 -16.51 4.88 -1.44
N ARG A 285 -17.73 4.31 -1.37
CA ARG A 285 -18.99 5.04 -1.55
C ARG A 285 -19.23 6.08 -0.46
N LEU A 286 -18.92 5.78 0.79
CA LEU A 286 -19.02 6.73 1.89
C LEU A 286 -18.13 7.95 1.63
N ARG A 287 -16.87 7.76 1.18
CA ARG A 287 -15.99 8.88 0.82
C ARG A 287 -16.47 9.66 -0.38
N LYS A 288 -17.05 9.00 -1.38
CA LYS A 288 -17.69 9.64 -2.51
C LYS A 288 -18.89 10.50 -2.10
N GLY A 289 -19.56 10.13 -1.00
CA GLY A 289 -20.78 10.73 -0.49
C GLY A 289 -22.06 10.07 -1.00
N ASP A 290 -21.94 8.89 -1.64
CA ASP A 290 -23.09 8.02 -1.94
C ASP A 290 -23.50 7.26 -0.68
N LEU A 291 -24.20 7.96 0.22
CA LEU A 291 -24.62 7.39 1.52
C LEU A 291 -25.60 6.20 1.36
N PRO A 292 -26.57 6.21 0.44
CA PRO A 292 -27.43 5.05 0.21
C PRO A 292 -26.65 3.84 -0.30
N GLY A 293 -25.80 4.02 -1.33
CA GLY A 293 -24.99 2.94 -1.87
C GLY A 293 -23.95 2.40 -0.88
N ALA A 294 -23.42 3.25 0.02
CA ALA A 294 -22.57 2.81 1.12
C ALA A 294 -23.34 1.94 2.13
N GLU A 295 -24.58 2.33 2.47
CA GLU A 295 -25.44 1.57 3.35
C GLU A 295 -25.74 0.18 2.79
N ASP A 296 -26.14 0.09 1.52
CA ASP A 296 -26.39 -1.19 0.85
C ASP A 296 -25.16 -2.11 0.91
N ALA A 297 -23.98 -1.57 0.64
CA ALA A 297 -22.74 -2.35 0.67
C ALA A 297 -22.39 -2.83 2.09
N PHE A 298 -22.52 -1.99 3.10
CA PHE A 298 -22.26 -2.36 4.49
C PHE A 298 -23.28 -3.36 5.04
N LEU A 299 -24.57 -3.23 4.70
CA LEU A 299 -25.59 -4.18 5.09
C LEU A 299 -25.36 -5.54 4.41
N ALA A 300 -25.02 -5.55 3.12
CA ALA A 300 -24.63 -6.77 2.42
C ALA A 300 -23.39 -7.43 3.05
N ALA A 301 -22.41 -6.65 3.52
CA ALA A 301 -21.28 -7.19 4.28
C ALA A 301 -21.74 -7.84 5.59
N HIS A 302 -22.65 -7.20 6.31
CA HIS A 302 -23.21 -7.74 7.55
C HIS A 302 -24.01 -9.04 7.34
N GLU A 303 -24.79 -9.14 6.26
CA GLU A 303 -25.49 -10.37 5.87
C GLU A 303 -24.53 -11.54 5.61
N ASN A 304 -23.30 -11.26 5.21
CA ASN A 304 -22.21 -12.24 5.08
C ASN A 304 -21.49 -12.51 6.43
N ALA A 305 -22.10 -12.15 7.55
CA ALA A 305 -21.55 -12.28 8.90
C ALA A 305 -20.24 -11.49 9.12
N TRP A 306 -19.98 -10.48 8.30
CA TRP A 306 -18.82 -9.61 8.41
C TRP A 306 -19.19 -8.32 9.13
N LEU A 307 -18.35 -7.88 10.08
CA LEU A 307 -18.57 -6.65 10.82
C LEU A 307 -17.96 -5.46 10.04
N PRO A 308 -18.79 -4.60 9.36
CA PRO A 308 -18.30 -3.52 8.52
C PRO A 308 -17.97 -2.25 9.34
N GLN A 309 -17.32 -2.43 10.50
CA GLN A 309 -16.95 -1.34 11.39
C GLN A 309 -15.47 -0.94 11.18
N PRO A 310 -15.14 0.36 11.30
CA PRO A 310 -16.00 1.49 11.70
C PRO A 310 -16.86 2.11 10.60
N GLY A 311 -16.77 1.64 9.34
CA GLY A 311 -17.41 2.26 8.18
C GLY A 311 -18.91 2.51 8.37
N LEU A 312 -19.68 1.50 8.81
CA LEU A 312 -21.12 1.64 9.02
C LEU A 312 -21.46 2.63 10.13
N ALA A 313 -20.70 2.68 11.22
CA ALA A 313 -20.90 3.67 12.28
C ALA A 313 -20.61 5.09 11.79
N MET A 314 -19.55 5.28 10.98
CA MET A 314 -19.23 6.57 10.35
C MET A 314 -20.30 6.99 9.35
N LEU A 315 -20.90 6.06 8.62
CA LEU A 315 -22.07 6.32 7.77
C LEU A 315 -23.26 6.82 8.61
N ARG A 316 -23.58 6.17 9.74
CA ARG A 316 -24.66 6.63 10.65
C ARG A 316 -24.38 8.03 11.17
N LEU A 317 -23.13 8.33 11.50
CA LEU A 317 -22.74 9.67 11.91
C LEU A 317 -22.96 10.69 10.77
N ALA A 318 -22.57 10.37 9.53
CA ALA A 318 -22.78 11.22 8.38
C ALA A 318 -24.27 11.46 8.05
N GLN A 319 -25.15 10.48 8.38
CA GLN A 319 -26.60 10.59 8.30
C GLN A 319 -27.24 11.35 9.49
N GLY A 320 -26.43 11.85 10.45
CA GLY A 320 -26.93 12.52 11.65
C GLY A 320 -27.50 11.57 12.74
N ARG A 321 -27.34 10.25 12.57
CA ARG A 321 -27.81 9.21 13.50
C ARG A 321 -26.74 8.90 14.55
N VAL A 322 -26.48 9.89 15.44
CA VAL A 322 -25.34 9.86 16.37
C VAL A 322 -25.47 8.72 17.38
N ASP A 323 -26.66 8.49 17.93
CA ASP A 323 -26.90 7.44 18.95
C ASP A 323 -26.66 6.03 18.38
N ASP A 324 -27.10 5.81 17.13
CA ASP A 324 -26.85 4.55 16.42
C ASP A 324 -25.36 4.35 16.19
N ALA A 325 -24.66 5.39 15.72
CA ALA A 325 -23.22 5.35 15.49
C ALA A 325 -22.46 5.01 16.77
N PHE A 326 -22.83 5.64 17.89
CA PHE A 326 -22.21 5.41 19.20
C PHE A 326 -22.44 3.98 19.68
N SER A 327 -23.68 3.50 19.63
CA SER A 327 -24.02 2.12 20.02
C SER A 327 -23.27 1.08 19.17
N MET A 328 -23.12 1.32 17.86
CA MET A 328 -22.40 0.42 16.96
C MET A 328 -20.92 0.33 17.27
N ILE A 329 -20.25 1.46 17.56
CA ILE A 329 -18.82 1.48 17.90
C ILE A 329 -18.56 0.83 19.26
N GLU A 330 -19.39 1.10 20.29
CA GLU A 330 -19.29 0.45 21.59
C GLU A 330 -19.46 -1.07 21.47
N SER A 331 -20.46 -1.51 20.70
CA SER A 331 -20.69 -2.93 20.44
C SER A 331 -19.49 -3.57 19.73
N ALA A 332 -18.89 -2.90 18.75
CA ALA A 332 -17.75 -3.42 18.01
C ALA A 332 -16.48 -3.55 18.89
N LEU A 333 -16.31 -2.63 19.84
CA LEU A 333 -15.20 -2.65 20.80
C LEU A 333 -15.42 -3.71 21.90
N ALA A 334 -16.67 -3.94 22.32
CA ALA A 334 -17.02 -4.94 23.32
C ALA A 334 -17.03 -6.37 22.78
N SER A 335 -17.33 -6.55 21.50
CA SER A 335 -17.41 -7.87 20.87
C SER A 335 -16.10 -8.23 20.17
N PRO A 336 -15.32 -9.18 20.72
CA PRO A 336 -14.13 -9.67 20.04
C PRO A 336 -14.44 -10.58 18.85
N PHE A 337 -15.73 -10.90 18.61
CA PHE A 337 -16.12 -11.95 17.68
C PHE A 337 -16.29 -11.43 16.27
N ASP A 338 -15.53 -12.06 15.37
CA ASP A 338 -15.57 -11.79 13.94
C ASP A 338 -15.29 -13.07 13.18
N VAL A 339 -15.61 -13.07 11.89
CA VAL A 339 -15.20 -14.16 11.00
C VAL A 339 -13.70 -14.30 11.07
N PRO A 340 -13.16 -15.52 11.33
CA PRO A 340 -11.73 -15.76 11.22
C PRO A 340 -11.24 -15.35 9.84
N SER A 341 -10.31 -14.41 9.79
CA SER A 341 -9.79 -13.86 8.54
C SER A 341 -8.33 -13.47 8.73
N LYS A 342 -7.56 -13.63 7.67
CA LYS A 342 -6.19 -13.18 7.58
C LYS A 342 -6.07 -11.71 7.14
N GLU A 343 -7.16 -11.14 6.63
CA GLU A 343 -7.21 -9.77 6.09
C GLU A 343 -7.34 -8.70 7.18
N ARG A 344 -7.63 -9.10 8.41
CA ARG A 344 -7.71 -8.21 9.58
C ARG A 344 -6.72 -8.62 10.66
N PRO A 345 -6.21 -7.67 11.46
CA PRO A 345 -5.53 -8.02 12.71
C PRO A 345 -6.47 -8.86 13.58
N PRO A 346 -6.05 -10.06 14.01
CA PRO A 346 -6.98 -10.96 14.71
C PRO A 346 -7.31 -10.46 16.13
N THR A 347 -6.38 -9.78 16.76
CA THR A 347 -6.50 -9.26 18.14
C THR A 347 -5.67 -7.98 18.31
N GLY A 348 -5.64 -7.44 19.51
CA GLY A 348 -4.69 -6.42 19.94
C GLY A 348 -5.01 -4.99 19.51
N GLY A 349 -4.00 -4.12 19.65
CA GLY A 349 -4.10 -2.70 19.40
C GLY A 349 -4.42 -2.35 17.95
N LEU A 350 -3.78 -3.03 16.99
CA LEU A 350 -4.00 -2.77 15.56
C LEU A 350 -5.46 -2.99 15.14
N ARG A 351 -6.15 -3.95 15.75
CA ARG A 351 -7.57 -4.15 15.51
C ARG A 351 -8.42 -3.03 16.09
N ARG A 352 -8.04 -2.51 17.27
CA ARG A 352 -8.79 -1.44 17.94
C ARG A 352 -8.54 -0.06 17.35
N ALA A 353 -7.36 0.19 16.77
CA ALA A 353 -6.96 1.52 16.32
C ALA A 353 -8.02 2.23 15.45
N PRO A 354 -8.54 1.63 14.34
CA PRO A 354 -9.54 2.28 13.51
C PRO A 354 -10.88 2.49 14.25
N LEU A 355 -11.23 1.58 15.16
CA LEU A 355 -12.45 1.72 15.98
C LEU A 355 -12.30 2.86 16.98
N ARG A 356 -11.12 3.00 17.63
CA ARG A 356 -10.85 4.08 18.58
C ARG A 356 -10.78 5.45 17.91
N GLU A 357 -10.22 5.52 16.72
CA GLU A 357 -10.23 6.75 15.92
C GLU A 357 -11.65 7.21 15.61
N ALA A 358 -12.51 6.31 15.12
CA ALA A 358 -13.93 6.59 14.89
C ALA A 358 -14.68 6.92 16.18
N GLN A 359 -14.39 6.20 17.27
CA GLN A 359 -15.02 6.44 18.58
C GLN A 359 -14.75 7.87 19.09
N VAL A 360 -13.54 8.40 18.91
CA VAL A 360 -13.26 9.80 19.29
C VAL A 360 -14.23 10.77 18.61
N VAL A 361 -14.42 10.61 17.31
CA VAL A 361 -15.29 11.49 16.52
C VAL A 361 -16.75 11.32 16.93
N ILE A 362 -17.20 10.08 17.03
CA ILE A 362 -18.58 9.74 17.35
C ILE A 362 -18.94 10.15 18.79
N ALA A 363 -18.07 9.87 19.76
CA ALA A 363 -18.30 10.22 21.18
C ALA A 363 -18.36 11.73 21.38
N LEU A 364 -17.49 12.52 20.70
CA LEU A 364 -17.57 13.97 20.72
C LEU A 364 -18.89 14.48 20.12
N ALA A 365 -19.40 13.85 19.08
CA ALA A 365 -20.69 14.20 18.49
C ALA A 365 -21.87 13.82 19.41
N ALA A 366 -21.74 12.73 20.18
CA ALA A 366 -22.71 12.28 21.17
C ALA A 366 -22.66 13.06 22.48
N GLY A 367 -21.62 13.88 22.71
CA GLY A 367 -21.40 14.60 23.96
C GLY A 367 -20.85 13.73 25.09
N ASP A 368 -20.30 12.55 24.77
CA ASP A 368 -19.62 11.68 25.75
C ASP A 368 -18.13 11.98 25.82
N ASP A 369 -17.79 12.99 26.56
CA ASP A 369 -16.41 13.42 26.77
C ASP A 369 -15.50 12.34 27.38
N LYS A 370 -16.07 11.49 28.22
CA LYS A 370 -15.31 10.42 28.86
C LYS A 370 -14.88 9.37 27.84
N ALA A 371 -15.83 8.86 27.07
CA ALA A 371 -15.55 7.89 26.02
C ALA A 371 -14.55 8.44 24.97
N ALA A 372 -14.69 9.72 24.58
CA ALA A 372 -13.78 10.37 23.65
C ALA A 372 -12.34 10.44 24.19
N ARG A 373 -12.14 10.78 25.46
CA ARG A 373 -10.81 10.84 26.09
C ARG A 373 -10.17 9.47 26.28
N GLU A 374 -10.97 8.47 26.69
CA GLU A 374 -10.51 7.08 26.81
C GLU A 374 -10.08 6.53 25.45
N ALA A 375 -10.87 6.79 24.39
CA ALA A 375 -10.54 6.37 23.03
C ALA A 375 -9.24 7.02 22.54
N ALA A 376 -9.08 8.32 22.74
CA ALA A 376 -7.87 9.05 22.34
C ALA A 376 -6.62 8.58 23.12
N ALA A 377 -6.77 8.24 24.40
CA ALA A 377 -5.68 7.70 25.23
C ALA A 377 -5.24 6.31 24.75
N ASP A 378 -6.18 5.39 24.49
CA ASP A 378 -5.88 4.06 23.94
C ASP A 378 -5.23 4.15 22.55
N LEU A 379 -5.75 5.04 21.68
CA LEU A 379 -5.17 5.28 20.35
C LEU A 379 -3.74 5.80 20.45
N ALA A 380 -3.45 6.71 21.38
CA ALA A 380 -2.10 7.22 21.59
C ALA A 380 -1.14 6.14 22.11
N GLU A 381 -1.61 5.22 22.95
CA GLU A 381 -0.81 4.08 23.40
C GLU A 381 -0.50 3.11 22.25
N ILE A 382 -1.51 2.79 21.44
CA ILE A 382 -1.35 1.96 20.23
C ILE A 382 -0.35 2.62 19.28
N ALA A 383 -0.48 3.91 19.01
CA ALA A 383 0.42 4.66 18.13
C ALA A 383 1.88 4.65 18.62
N ARG A 384 2.09 4.71 19.94
CA ARG A 384 3.42 4.63 20.57
C ARG A 384 4.02 3.22 20.44
N MET A 385 3.20 2.17 20.60
CA MET A 385 3.63 0.79 20.48
C MET A 385 4.10 0.47 19.04
N TYR A 386 3.29 0.84 18.05
CA TYR A 386 3.58 0.50 16.65
C TYR A 386 4.41 1.55 15.90
N ARG A 387 4.72 2.69 16.49
CA ARG A 387 5.58 3.77 15.93
C ARG A 387 5.27 4.12 14.45
N SER A 388 4.06 3.82 13.99
CA SER A 388 3.59 4.12 12.64
C SER A 388 3.24 5.61 12.53
N ARG A 389 3.71 6.27 11.47
CA ARG A 389 3.40 7.69 11.19
C ARG A 389 1.88 7.90 11.06
N THR A 390 1.18 6.99 10.39
CA THR A 390 -0.28 7.04 10.23
C THR A 390 -0.98 6.99 11.58
N LEU A 391 -0.65 6.01 12.45
CA LEU A 391 -1.26 5.88 13.78
C LEU A 391 -0.88 7.06 14.70
N GLN A 392 0.34 7.56 14.62
CA GLN A 392 0.79 8.74 15.37
C GLN A 392 -0.01 9.97 14.95
N ASN A 393 -0.27 10.13 13.66
CA ASN A 393 -1.05 11.24 13.14
C ASN A 393 -2.54 11.13 13.50
N SER A 394 -3.13 9.92 13.46
CA SER A 394 -4.49 9.68 13.97
C SER A 394 -4.62 10.07 15.47
N ALA A 395 -3.61 9.70 16.28
CA ALA A 395 -3.58 10.09 17.70
C ALA A 395 -3.38 11.61 17.89
N LEU A 396 -2.58 12.25 17.05
CA LEU A 396 -2.41 13.72 17.05
C LEU A 396 -3.72 14.42 16.69
N ALA A 397 -4.41 13.96 15.64
CA ALA A 397 -5.71 14.47 15.24
C ALA A 397 -6.77 14.31 16.33
N ALA A 398 -6.81 13.17 17.02
CA ALA A 398 -7.70 12.92 18.14
C ALA A 398 -7.47 13.92 19.28
N ARG A 399 -6.22 14.22 19.63
CA ARG A 399 -5.87 15.25 20.62
C ARG A 399 -6.28 16.66 20.17
N GLY A 400 -6.11 16.98 18.89
CA GLY A 400 -6.54 18.24 18.31
C GLY A 400 -8.06 18.43 18.40
N ARG A 401 -8.84 17.36 18.12
CA ARG A 401 -10.31 17.31 18.28
C ARG A 401 -10.73 17.57 19.72
N LEU A 402 -10.10 16.91 20.68
CA LEU A 402 -10.35 17.12 22.09
C LEU A 402 -10.02 18.56 22.52
N ALA A 403 -8.88 19.10 22.08
CA ALA A 403 -8.51 20.49 22.39
C ALA A 403 -9.53 21.49 21.83
N ARG A 404 -10.04 21.26 20.61
CA ARG A 404 -11.11 22.07 20.01
C ARG A 404 -12.41 21.97 20.81
N HIS A 405 -12.80 20.76 21.19
CA HIS A 405 -14.00 20.52 22.00
C HIS A 405 -13.92 21.21 23.35
N ASP A 406 -12.76 21.19 24.00
CA ASP A 406 -12.50 21.85 25.29
C ASP A 406 -12.39 23.39 25.18
N GLY A 407 -12.55 23.98 23.98
CA GLY A 407 -12.41 25.42 23.75
C GLY A 407 -10.95 25.94 23.80
N ARG A 408 -9.96 25.04 23.80
CA ARG A 408 -8.53 25.39 23.77
C ARG A 408 -8.08 25.66 22.33
N ALA A 409 -8.63 26.76 21.74
CA ALA A 409 -8.50 27.07 20.31
C ALA A 409 -7.05 27.11 19.82
N GLY A 410 -6.13 27.77 20.54
CA GLY A 410 -4.72 27.86 20.13
C GLY A 410 -4.01 26.50 20.09
N GLU A 411 -4.30 25.60 21.04
CA GLU A 411 -3.77 24.24 21.03
C GLU A 411 -4.40 23.40 19.91
N ALA A 412 -5.71 23.54 19.68
CA ALA A 412 -6.42 22.87 18.60
C ALA A 412 -5.85 23.25 17.22
N ILE A 413 -5.64 24.54 16.96
CA ILE A 413 -5.06 25.05 15.71
C ILE A 413 -3.68 24.43 15.49
N ARG A 414 -2.82 24.41 16.49
CA ARG A 414 -1.49 23.81 16.35
C ARG A 414 -1.56 22.31 16.07
N LEU A 415 -2.29 21.54 16.87
CA LEU A 415 -2.36 20.08 16.74
C LEU A 415 -3.04 19.64 15.44
N LEU A 416 -4.18 20.27 15.07
CA LEU A 416 -4.88 19.96 13.82
C LEU A 416 -4.07 20.40 12.61
N GLY A 417 -3.39 21.56 12.68
CA GLY A 417 -2.52 22.04 11.62
C GLY A 417 -1.34 21.09 11.36
N GLU A 418 -0.65 20.65 12.43
CA GLU A 418 0.41 19.63 12.34
C GLU A 418 -0.13 18.32 11.70
N ALA A 419 -1.32 17.88 12.14
CA ALA A 419 -1.92 16.66 11.62
C ALA A 419 -2.35 16.79 10.14
N VAL A 420 -2.85 17.94 9.71
CA VAL A 420 -3.16 18.22 8.29
C VAL A 420 -1.90 18.10 7.44
N MET A 421 -0.80 18.72 7.87
CA MET A 421 0.47 18.67 7.13
C MET A 421 1.01 17.25 7.03
N GLU A 422 0.89 16.46 8.10
CA GLU A 422 1.32 15.06 8.09
C GLU A 422 0.43 14.20 7.18
N TRP A 423 -0.90 14.39 7.14
CA TRP A 423 -1.77 13.69 6.19
C TRP A 423 -1.43 14.02 4.74
N ILE A 424 -1.08 15.28 4.45
CA ILE A 424 -0.59 15.67 3.12
C ILE A 424 0.72 14.94 2.79
N ALA A 425 1.66 14.91 3.74
CA ALA A 425 2.93 14.20 3.57
C ALA A 425 2.77 12.69 3.39
N LEU A 426 1.73 12.09 3.99
CA LEU A 426 1.35 10.68 3.84
C LEU A 426 0.51 10.43 2.57
N ARG A 427 0.24 11.45 1.75
CA ARG A 427 -0.60 11.37 0.55
C ARG A 427 -2.02 10.87 0.86
N MET A 428 -2.63 11.37 1.93
CA MET A 428 -3.98 11.03 2.36
C MET A 428 -4.88 12.28 2.27
N PRO A 429 -5.28 12.68 1.07
CA PRO A 429 -5.91 13.98 0.83
C PRO A 429 -7.32 14.08 1.42
N PHE A 430 -8.08 12.99 1.54
CA PHE A 430 -9.41 13.00 2.14
C PHE A 430 -9.34 13.27 3.65
N GLU A 431 -8.42 12.64 4.35
CA GLU A 431 -8.16 12.86 5.77
C GLU A 431 -7.69 14.29 6.03
N ALA A 432 -6.78 14.80 5.20
CA ALA A 432 -6.31 16.16 5.27
C ALA A 432 -7.47 17.16 5.08
N ALA A 433 -8.33 16.96 4.08
CA ALA A 433 -9.49 17.81 3.82
C ALA A 433 -10.51 17.76 4.98
N THR A 434 -10.76 16.59 5.53
CA THR A 434 -11.63 16.42 6.70
C THR A 434 -11.12 17.21 7.91
N LEU A 435 -9.82 17.12 8.21
CA LEU A 435 -9.22 17.85 9.31
C LEU A 435 -9.14 19.37 9.06
N ARG A 436 -9.02 19.84 7.81
CA ARG A 436 -9.09 21.27 7.47
C ARG A 436 -10.45 21.87 7.86
N VAL A 437 -11.54 21.13 7.68
CA VAL A 437 -12.87 21.56 8.12
C VAL A 437 -12.92 21.76 9.65
N GLU A 438 -12.27 20.88 10.39
CA GLU A 438 -12.18 20.99 11.85
C GLU A 438 -11.22 22.10 12.30
N LEU A 439 -10.11 22.28 11.58
CA LEU A 439 -9.15 23.36 11.79
C LEU A 439 -9.81 24.73 11.56
N ALA A 440 -10.63 24.86 10.52
CA ALA A 440 -11.42 26.05 10.26
C ALA A 440 -12.36 26.40 11.43
N ALA A 441 -12.99 25.37 12.03
CA ALA A 441 -13.83 25.59 13.21
C ALA A 441 -13.00 26.07 14.42
N ALA A 442 -11.77 25.58 14.58
CA ALA A 442 -10.86 26.06 15.64
C ALA A 442 -10.41 27.52 15.42
N HIS A 443 -10.11 27.91 14.16
CA HIS A 443 -9.81 29.30 13.79
C HIS A 443 -10.97 30.24 14.11
N ARG A 444 -12.21 29.86 13.79
CA ARG A 444 -13.40 30.64 14.16
C ARG A 444 -13.55 30.82 15.67
N THR A 445 -13.30 29.75 16.44
CA THR A 445 -13.34 29.84 17.90
C THR A 445 -12.27 30.82 18.43
N ALA A 446 -11.15 30.95 17.72
CA ALA A 446 -10.11 31.94 18.03
C ALA A 446 -10.39 33.35 17.51
N GLY A 447 -11.49 33.56 16.74
CA GLY A 447 -11.83 34.84 16.12
C GLY A 447 -11.07 35.14 14.82
N ASP A 448 -10.43 34.14 14.22
CA ASP A 448 -9.69 34.23 12.97
C ASP A 448 -10.54 33.67 11.80
N ASP A 449 -11.52 34.46 11.39
CA ASP A 449 -12.43 34.08 10.29
C ASP A 449 -11.70 33.99 8.95
N GLY A 450 -10.65 34.78 8.73
CA GLY A 450 -9.89 34.76 7.48
C GLY A 450 -9.17 33.44 7.28
N SER A 451 -8.47 32.92 8.27
CA SER A 451 -7.84 31.59 8.22
C SER A 451 -8.89 30.48 8.11
N ALA A 452 -10.03 30.61 8.80
CA ALA A 452 -11.10 29.64 8.71
C ALA A 452 -11.66 29.52 7.27
N GLU A 453 -11.87 30.64 6.58
CA GLU A 453 -12.31 30.65 5.18
C GLU A 453 -11.29 29.97 4.26
N LEU A 454 -10.01 30.25 4.44
CA LEU A 454 -8.94 29.66 3.65
C LEU A 454 -8.86 28.13 3.82
N GLU A 455 -9.00 27.63 5.05
CA GLU A 455 -9.00 26.18 5.32
C GLU A 455 -10.24 25.49 4.73
N LEU A 456 -11.42 26.10 4.80
CA LEU A 456 -12.65 25.57 4.18
C LEU A 456 -12.55 25.54 2.66
N ASP A 457 -12.04 26.59 2.04
CA ASP A 457 -11.86 26.67 0.60
C ASP A 457 -10.85 25.61 0.11
N ALA A 458 -9.76 25.40 0.87
CA ALA A 458 -8.81 24.33 0.60
C ALA A 458 -9.43 22.94 0.76
N ALA A 459 -10.30 22.74 1.75
CA ALA A 459 -11.03 21.49 1.94
C ALA A 459 -12.01 21.23 0.78
N CYS A 460 -12.79 22.24 0.37
CA CYS A 460 -13.69 22.13 -0.78
C CYS A 460 -12.96 21.68 -2.04
N ARG A 461 -11.86 22.36 -2.39
CA ARG A 461 -11.06 22.01 -3.57
C ARG A 461 -10.49 20.58 -3.49
N ALA A 462 -10.01 20.16 -2.33
CA ALA A 462 -9.49 18.82 -2.14
C ALA A 462 -10.60 17.76 -2.30
N PHE A 463 -11.79 17.96 -1.74
CA PHE A 463 -12.92 17.06 -1.92
C PHE A 463 -13.41 17.02 -3.37
N GLU A 464 -13.45 18.15 -4.07
CA GLU A 464 -13.79 18.22 -5.50
C GLU A 464 -12.80 17.43 -6.35
N ALA A 465 -11.50 17.59 -6.10
CA ALA A 465 -10.45 16.84 -6.80
C ALA A 465 -10.54 15.31 -6.57
N LEU A 466 -11.13 14.90 -5.45
CA LEU A 466 -11.38 13.50 -5.12
C LEU A 466 -12.74 12.97 -5.61
N ASN A 467 -13.55 13.79 -6.30
CA ASN A 467 -14.93 13.48 -6.64
C ASN A 467 -15.81 13.15 -5.42
N ALA A 468 -15.53 13.78 -4.28
CA ALA A 468 -16.24 13.64 -3.01
C ALA A 468 -17.27 14.78 -2.84
N GLY A 469 -18.22 14.89 -3.77
CA GLY A 469 -19.11 16.03 -3.91
C GLY A 469 -19.95 16.36 -2.67
N PHE A 470 -20.47 15.36 -1.97
CA PHE A 470 -21.20 15.54 -0.71
C PHE A 470 -20.37 16.28 0.35
N TRP A 471 -19.11 15.88 0.52
CA TRP A 471 -18.22 16.49 1.51
C TRP A 471 -17.77 17.88 1.09
N ALA A 472 -17.61 18.10 -0.22
CA ALA A 472 -17.32 19.43 -0.78
C ALA A 472 -18.48 20.41 -0.49
N GLU A 473 -19.73 19.95 -0.68
CA GLU A 473 -20.91 20.79 -0.40
C GLU A 473 -21.04 21.07 1.10
N MET A 474 -20.86 20.07 1.95
CA MET A 474 -20.87 20.23 3.40
C MET A 474 -19.80 21.22 3.90
N ALA A 475 -18.62 21.23 3.28
CA ALA A 475 -17.58 22.22 3.59
C ALA A 475 -17.96 23.62 3.07
N ARG A 476 -18.57 23.69 1.88
CA ARG A 476 -19.02 24.95 1.25
C ARG A 476 -20.14 25.63 2.03
N GLU A 477 -21.10 24.88 2.56
CA GLU A 477 -22.18 25.39 3.42
C GLU A 477 -21.65 26.11 4.68
N ARG A 478 -20.43 25.79 5.10
CA ARG A 478 -19.75 26.43 6.23
C ARG A 478 -18.98 27.68 5.84
N LEU A 479 -18.85 28.00 4.55
CA LEU A 479 -18.31 29.28 4.11
C LEU A 479 -19.37 30.38 4.34
N PRO A 480 -18.96 31.61 4.69
CA PRO A 480 -19.92 32.72 4.83
C PRO A 480 -20.58 32.99 3.49
N THR A 481 -21.91 33.22 3.51
CA THR A 481 -22.71 33.61 2.36
C THR A 481 -22.48 35.09 1.96
N THR A 482 -21.25 35.49 1.80
CA THR A 482 -20.92 36.86 1.38
C THR A 482 -20.87 36.90 -0.16
N PRO A 483 -21.44 37.94 -0.82
CA PRO A 483 -21.38 38.04 -2.29
C PRO A 483 -19.91 38.04 -2.72
N ALA A 484 -19.61 37.17 -3.66
CA ALA A 484 -18.34 36.89 -4.29
C ALA A 484 -17.23 37.90 -3.93
N ARG A 485 -16.44 37.56 -2.91
CA ARG A 485 -15.13 38.18 -2.73
C ARG A 485 -14.34 37.79 -3.97
N GLN A 486 -14.01 38.76 -4.80
CA GLN A 486 -13.08 38.54 -5.90
C GLN A 486 -11.90 37.71 -5.36
N ALA A 487 -11.74 36.51 -5.91
CA ALA A 487 -10.57 35.67 -5.63
C ALA A 487 -9.38 36.61 -5.73
N ALA A 488 -8.54 36.66 -4.68
CA ALA A 488 -7.30 37.39 -4.76
C ALA A 488 -6.62 36.90 -6.03
N SER A 489 -6.39 37.81 -6.98
CA SER A 489 -5.75 37.47 -8.24
C SER A 489 -4.49 36.70 -7.89
N PRO A 490 -4.25 35.50 -8.47
CA PRO A 490 -3.10 34.71 -8.13
C PRO A 490 -1.87 35.58 -8.26
N GLU A 491 -0.99 35.53 -7.26
CA GLU A 491 0.23 36.32 -7.29
C GLU A 491 1.04 35.91 -8.52
N HIS A 492 1.20 36.84 -9.44
CA HIS A 492 1.91 36.55 -10.68
C HIS A 492 3.41 36.43 -10.40
N CYS A 493 3.92 35.23 -10.48
CA CYS A 493 5.32 34.89 -10.22
C CYS A 493 6.02 34.48 -11.51
N VAL A 494 7.31 34.78 -11.58
CA VAL A 494 8.13 34.49 -12.78
C VAL A 494 9.22 33.50 -12.39
N PHE A 495 9.41 32.45 -13.19
CA PHE A 495 10.51 31.51 -13.06
C PHE A 495 11.07 31.19 -14.44
N ARG A 496 11.69 32.18 -15.09
CA ARG A 496 12.06 32.12 -16.50
C ARG A 496 13.56 31.99 -16.70
N ARG A 497 13.94 31.16 -17.67
CA ARG A 497 15.34 31.02 -18.09
C ARG A 497 15.73 32.09 -19.11
N GLU A 498 16.87 32.75 -18.89
CA GLU A 498 17.46 33.77 -19.77
C GLU A 498 18.96 33.45 -19.97
N GLY A 499 19.24 32.62 -20.97
CA GLY A 499 20.62 32.12 -21.21
C GLY A 499 21.10 31.21 -20.11
N ASP A 500 22.21 31.55 -19.46
CA ASP A 500 22.79 30.81 -18.32
C ASP A 500 22.24 31.28 -16.95
N MET A 501 21.35 32.27 -16.97
CA MET A 501 20.72 32.82 -15.78
C MET A 501 19.25 32.49 -15.75
N ARG A 502 18.70 32.55 -14.57
CA ARG A 502 17.25 32.35 -14.30
C ARG A 502 16.72 33.56 -13.54
N THR A 503 15.72 34.20 -14.11
CA THR A 503 14.99 35.28 -13.47
C THR A 503 13.85 34.69 -12.65
N VAL A 504 13.85 34.97 -11.35
CA VAL A 504 12.86 34.46 -10.39
C VAL A 504 12.23 35.63 -9.68
N THR A 505 10.90 35.78 -9.81
CA THR A 505 10.10 36.81 -9.12
C THR A 505 9.07 36.13 -8.23
N TYR A 506 9.03 36.51 -6.97
CA TYR A 506 8.07 36.02 -5.98
C TYR A 506 7.85 37.09 -4.89
N GLY A 507 6.61 37.31 -4.46
CA GLY A 507 6.32 38.34 -3.43
C GLY A 507 6.82 39.74 -3.81
N GLY A 508 6.78 40.09 -5.10
CA GLY A 508 7.28 41.38 -5.58
C GLY A 508 8.81 41.54 -5.59
N THR A 509 9.57 40.52 -5.18
CA THR A 509 11.04 40.54 -5.19
C THR A 509 11.58 39.71 -6.35
N THR A 510 12.50 40.28 -7.12
CA THR A 510 13.15 39.60 -8.26
C THR A 510 14.62 39.30 -7.94
N VAL A 511 15.03 38.07 -8.18
CA VAL A 511 16.43 37.62 -8.06
C VAL A 511 16.88 36.94 -9.37
N HIS A 512 18.16 37.07 -9.68
CA HIS A 512 18.77 36.39 -10.80
C HIS A 512 19.78 35.36 -10.30
N LEU A 513 19.56 34.12 -10.70
CA LEU A 513 20.31 32.95 -10.25
C LEU A 513 20.93 32.25 -11.47
N ARG A 514 22.07 31.60 -11.30
CA ARG A 514 22.63 30.73 -12.34
C ARG A 514 21.69 29.54 -12.59
N ASP A 515 21.49 29.20 -13.87
CA ASP A 515 20.63 28.05 -14.23
C ASP A 515 21.33 26.73 -13.84
N LEU A 516 20.74 26.02 -12.91
CA LEU A 516 21.23 24.75 -12.39
C LEU A 516 20.33 23.62 -12.88
N LYS A 517 20.85 22.39 -12.89
CA LYS A 517 20.07 21.19 -13.24
C LYS A 517 18.76 21.07 -12.43
N GLY A 518 18.82 21.30 -11.13
CA GLY A 518 17.64 21.30 -10.26
C GLY A 518 16.62 22.39 -10.58
N MET A 519 17.06 23.55 -11.13
CA MET A 519 16.16 24.62 -11.58
C MET A 519 15.33 24.20 -12.79
N ARG A 520 15.85 23.37 -13.68
CA ARG A 520 15.12 22.84 -14.84
C ARG A 520 14.07 21.82 -14.41
N TYR A 521 14.37 21.01 -13.40
CA TYR A 521 13.35 20.14 -12.80
C TYR A 521 12.26 20.96 -12.13
N LEU A 522 12.64 22.00 -11.38
CA LEU A 522 11.71 22.90 -10.72
C LEU A 522 10.79 23.61 -11.72
N GLU A 523 11.32 24.15 -12.82
CA GLU A 523 10.54 24.75 -13.90
C GLU A 523 9.43 23.82 -14.39
N ARG A 524 9.75 22.56 -14.62
CA ARG A 524 8.76 21.58 -15.08
C ARG A 524 7.68 21.29 -14.04
N LEU A 525 8.06 21.28 -12.77
CA LEU A 525 7.10 21.10 -11.68
C LEU A 525 6.17 22.32 -11.56
N LEU A 526 6.73 23.52 -11.67
CA LEU A 526 5.97 24.79 -11.60
C LEU A 526 5.04 25.00 -12.80
N THR A 527 5.41 24.46 -13.98
CA THR A 527 4.58 24.53 -15.20
C THR A 527 3.30 23.67 -15.09
N ALA A 528 3.29 22.65 -14.22
CA ALA A 528 2.15 21.73 -14.05
C ALA A 528 1.88 21.47 -12.57
N PRO A 529 1.32 22.45 -11.83
CA PRO A 529 1.00 22.29 -10.41
C PRO A 529 0.06 21.11 -10.17
N GLY A 530 0.30 20.35 -9.10
CA GLY A 530 -0.48 19.17 -8.73
C GLY A 530 -0.21 17.91 -9.57
N ARG A 531 0.61 18.01 -10.63
CA ARG A 531 0.97 16.83 -11.43
C ARG A 531 2.20 16.14 -10.86
N GLU A 532 2.10 14.83 -10.69
CA GLU A 532 3.22 13.97 -10.33
C GLU A 532 4.07 13.60 -11.55
N PHE A 533 5.38 13.73 -11.43
CA PHE A 533 6.35 13.34 -12.45
C PHE A 533 7.22 12.21 -11.92
N HIS A 534 7.28 11.10 -12.64
CA HIS A 534 8.20 10.04 -12.32
C HIS A 534 9.66 10.52 -12.52
N VAL A 535 10.56 10.17 -11.61
CA VAL A 535 11.96 10.63 -11.65
C VAL A 535 12.69 10.32 -12.97
N LEU A 536 12.35 9.21 -13.61
CA LEU A 536 12.89 8.86 -14.93
C LEU A 536 12.39 9.80 -16.02
N ASP A 537 11.15 10.30 -15.94
CA ASP A 537 10.61 11.25 -16.91
C ASP A 537 11.30 12.62 -16.79
N LEU A 538 11.60 13.05 -15.57
CA LEU A 538 12.37 14.27 -15.34
C LEU A 538 13.80 14.17 -15.88
N VAL A 539 14.46 13.03 -15.69
CA VAL A 539 15.82 12.79 -16.20
C VAL A 539 15.86 12.61 -17.72
N SER A 540 14.83 12.01 -18.34
CA SER A 540 14.79 11.76 -19.79
C SER A 540 14.63 13.04 -20.61
N VAL A 541 13.87 14.01 -20.10
CA VAL A 541 13.69 15.33 -20.75
C VAL A 541 15.00 16.11 -20.82
N GLU A 542 15.86 15.99 -19.82
CA GLU A 542 17.17 16.64 -19.80
C GLU A 542 18.11 16.10 -20.89
N ARG A 543 17.95 14.84 -21.27
CA ARG A 543 18.75 14.18 -22.33
C ARG A 543 18.26 14.46 -23.75
N GLY A 544 17.26 15.31 -23.95
CA GLY A 544 16.74 15.69 -25.27
C GLY A 544 15.97 14.57 -26.00
N ALA A 545 15.44 13.58 -25.30
CA ALA A 545 14.88 12.35 -25.87
C ALA A 545 13.35 12.31 -25.97
N LEU A 546 12.60 13.40 -25.75
CA LEU A 546 11.14 13.39 -25.98
C LEU A 546 10.62 14.72 -26.47
N THR A 547 10.18 14.75 -27.72
CA THR A 547 9.30 15.80 -28.27
C THR A 547 7.93 15.70 -27.61
N ILE A 548 7.38 16.83 -27.20
CA ILE A 548 6.06 16.96 -26.59
C ILE A 548 4.99 16.51 -27.59
N GLY A 549 4.18 15.52 -27.23
CA GLY A 549 2.88 15.34 -27.85
C GLY A 549 2.56 14.03 -28.57
N THR A 550 2.85 12.87 -27.99
CA THR A 550 2.19 11.62 -28.42
C THR A 550 1.62 10.84 -27.25
N PRO A 551 0.36 10.37 -27.34
CA PRO A 551 -0.23 9.47 -26.34
C PRO A 551 0.51 8.11 -26.34
N ARG A 552 0.58 7.48 -25.20
CA ARG A 552 1.38 6.29 -24.87
C ARG A 552 0.86 4.96 -25.46
N GLU A 553 0.07 4.98 -26.52
CA GLU A 553 -0.57 3.76 -27.05
C GLU A 553 0.22 2.98 -28.11
N ASP A 554 1.36 3.50 -28.60
CA ASP A 554 2.07 2.86 -29.74
C ASP A 554 3.56 2.54 -29.51
N LEU A 555 4.02 2.36 -28.28
CA LEU A 555 5.37 1.84 -28.03
C LEU A 555 5.29 0.42 -27.50
N GLY A 556 5.36 -0.54 -28.42
CA GLY A 556 5.60 -1.94 -28.13
C GLY A 556 6.86 -2.09 -27.28
N VAL A 557 6.67 -2.43 -26.00
CA VAL A 557 7.77 -2.69 -25.07
C VAL A 557 8.34 -4.07 -25.41
N ALA A 558 9.42 -4.08 -26.15
CA ALA A 558 10.33 -5.22 -26.19
C ALA A 558 10.93 -5.40 -24.77
N THR A 559 10.73 -6.55 -24.20
CA THR A 559 11.30 -7.02 -22.92
C THR A 559 12.83 -6.92 -22.98
N PRO A 560 13.53 -6.19 -22.11
CA PRO A 560 14.98 -6.29 -22.05
C PRO A 560 15.37 -7.47 -21.16
N CYS A 561 15.87 -8.50 -21.78
CA CYS A 561 16.75 -9.48 -21.16
C CYS A 561 17.95 -8.78 -20.52
N GLY A 562 18.32 -9.18 -19.30
CA GLY A 562 19.45 -8.80 -18.47
C GLY A 562 20.40 -7.72 -18.98
N LEU A 563 20.26 -6.49 -18.47
CA LEU A 563 21.20 -5.40 -18.75
C LEU A 563 22.43 -5.52 -17.85
N GLU A 564 23.63 -5.56 -18.46
CA GLU A 564 24.91 -5.38 -17.78
C GLU A 564 24.93 -4.01 -17.06
N VAL A 565 25.47 -3.97 -15.84
CA VAL A 565 25.50 -2.77 -14.97
C VAL A 565 26.28 -1.60 -15.58
N PHE A 566 27.18 -1.86 -16.51
CA PHE A 566 27.91 -0.86 -17.26
C PHE A 566 28.17 -1.30 -18.70
N ASP A 567 27.47 -0.71 -19.65
CA ASP A 567 27.91 -0.72 -21.04
C ASP A 567 29.10 0.25 -21.22
N SER A 568 29.77 0.20 -22.39
CA SER A 568 30.93 1.06 -22.68
C SER A 568 30.56 2.54 -22.63
N LYS A 569 29.33 2.93 -22.98
CA LYS A 569 28.83 4.32 -22.92
C LYS A 569 28.61 4.79 -21.49
N ALA A 570 28.11 3.92 -20.62
CA ALA A 570 27.92 4.25 -19.21
C ALA A 570 29.28 4.50 -18.51
N ARG A 571 30.31 3.68 -18.82
CA ARG A 571 31.67 3.90 -18.28
C ARG A 571 32.27 5.22 -18.77
N GLU A 572 32.03 5.59 -20.01
CA GLU A 572 32.51 6.85 -20.60
C GLU A 572 31.82 8.06 -19.94
N ALA A 573 30.48 7.97 -19.74
CA ALA A 573 29.71 8.97 -19.02
C ALA A 573 30.16 9.16 -17.56
N TYR A 574 30.51 8.07 -16.87
CA TYR A 574 31.05 8.14 -15.49
C TYR A 574 32.45 8.75 -15.45
N ARG A 575 33.32 8.45 -16.43
CA ARG A 575 34.67 9.10 -16.54
C ARG A 575 34.55 10.59 -16.83
N GLN A 576 33.68 10.96 -17.75
CA GLN A 576 33.41 12.35 -18.06
C GLN A 576 32.88 13.11 -16.83
N ARG A 577 31.98 12.49 -16.06
CA ARG A 577 31.44 13.09 -14.86
C ARG A 577 32.46 13.22 -13.73
N LEU A 578 33.39 12.27 -13.61
CA LEU A 578 34.50 12.37 -12.68
C LEU A 578 35.44 13.57 -13.06
N ALA A 579 35.71 13.75 -14.33
CA ALA A 579 36.51 14.90 -14.80
C ALA A 579 35.80 16.24 -14.52
N GLU A 580 34.50 16.35 -14.83
CA GLU A 580 33.69 17.54 -14.51
C GLU A 580 33.67 17.85 -13.00
N THR A 581 33.64 16.80 -12.16
CA THR A 581 33.65 16.97 -10.69
C THR A 581 35.03 17.40 -10.19
N GLU A 582 36.11 16.94 -10.83
CA GLU A 582 37.49 17.41 -10.56
C GLU A 582 37.67 18.86 -10.94
N GLU A 583 37.13 19.30 -12.10
CA GLU A 583 37.11 20.71 -12.49
C GLU A 583 36.31 21.58 -11.50
N ASP A 584 35.14 21.08 -11.02
CA ASP A 584 34.34 21.75 -10.00
C ASP A 584 35.08 21.91 -8.66
N ILE A 585 35.93 20.95 -8.28
CA ILE A 585 36.77 21.02 -7.08
C ILE A 585 37.87 22.12 -7.29
N GLU A 586 38.55 22.08 -8.42
CA GLU A 586 39.60 23.04 -8.73
C GLU A 586 39.08 24.49 -8.82
N GLU A 587 37.89 24.67 -9.45
CA GLU A 587 37.25 26.00 -9.54
C GLU A 587 36.80 26.50 -8.14
N ALA A 588 36.24 25.61 -7.30
CA ALA A 588 35.85 25.98 -5.96
C ALA A 588 37.04 26.32 -5.05
N GLU A 589 38.14 25.59 -5.18
CA GLU A 589 39.39 25.87 -4.46
C GLU A 589 40.03 27.19 -4.92
N ALA A 590 40.06 27.44 -6.23
CA ALA A 590 40.56 28.68 -6.79
C ALA A 590 39.75 29.91 -6.33
N ASN A 591 38.46 29.74 -6.10
CA ASN A 591 37.57 30.79 -5.60
C ASN A 591 37.45 30.82 -4.07
N ASN A 592 38.25 30.04 -3.34
CA ASN A 592 38.26 29.91 -1.88
C ASN A 592 36.87 29.58 -1.28
N ASP A 593 36.01 28.87 -2.06
CA ASP A 593 34.68 28.38 -1.63
C ASP A 593 34.83 26.95 -1.04
N LEU A 594 35.27 26.89 0.21
CA LEU A 594 35.54 25.65 0.94
C LEU A 594 34.32 24.73 1.01
N HIS A 595 33.12 25.31 1.07
CA HIS A 595 31.89 24.53 1.17
C HIS A 595 31.52 23.86 -0.18
N ARG A 596 31.72 24.58 -1.30
CA ARG A 596 31.53 24.01 -2.64
C ARG A 596 32.57 22.93 -2.92
N ALA A 597 33.82 23.14 -2.49
CA ALA A 597 34.90 22.17 -2.62
C ALA A 597 34.60 20.87 -1.82
N GLU A 598 34.08 20.99 -0.60
CA GLU A 598 33.69 19.82 0.20
C GLU A 598 32.52 19.02 -0.43
N LEU A 599 31.50 19.70 -0.98
CA LEU A 599 30.41 19.06 -1.69
C LEU A 599 30.87 18.33 -2.96
N ALA A 600 31.74 18.98 -3.75
CA ALA A 600 32.28 18.38 -4.95
C ALA A 600 33.21 17.18 -4.64
N ARG A 601 33.96 17.22 -3.53
CA ARG A 601 34.75 16.08 -3.05
C ARG A 601 33.84 14.91 -2.58
N ALA A 602 32.71 15.19 -1.93
CA ALA A 602 31.75 14.18 -1.56
C ALA A 602 31.10 13.51 -2.78
N ASP A 603 30.80 14.29 -3.83
CA ASP A 603 30.28 13.77 -5.10
C ASP A 603 31.34 12.92 -5.84
N ARG A 604 32.59 13.34 -5.84
CA ARG A 604 33.70 12.56 -6.38
C ARG A 604 33.86 11.21 -5.65
N GLN A 605 33.84 11.24 -4.33
CA GLN A 605 33.93 10.01 -3.52
C GLN A 605 32.77 9.05 -3.82
N PHE A 606 31.55 9.57 -3.93
CA PHE A 606 30.38 8.78 -4.31
C PHE A 606 30.52 8.13 -5.69
N LEU A 607 30.99 8.88 -6.71
CA LEU A 607 31.22 8.36 -8.07
C LEU A 607 32.28 7.25 -8.08
N VAL A 608 33.36 7.42 -7.30
CA VAL A 608 34.42 6.42 -7.14
C VAL A 608 33.89 5.15 -6.44
N ASP A 609 33.04 5.30 -5.43
CA ASP A 609 32.46 4.17 -4.70
C ASP A 609 31.42 3.42 -5.54
N GLU A 610 30.66 4.14 -6.40
CA GLU A 610 29.75 3.51 -7.37
C GLU A 610 30.50 2.76 -8.47
N LEU A 611 31.60 3.29 -8.97
CA LEU A 611 32.48 2.59 -9.91
C LEU A 611 33.08 1.32 -9.27
N ARG A 612 33.47 1.38 -8.00
CA ARG A 612 33.97 0.20 -7.25
C ARG A 612 32.89 -0.84 -7.02
N ARG A 613 31.62 -0.45 -6.77
CA ARG A 613 30.49 -1.37 -6.62
C ARG A 613 30.06 -2.02 -7.93
N GLY A 614 30.21 -1.31 -9.04
CA GLY A 614 29.87 -1.80 -10.38
C GLY A 614 30.90 -2.75 -11.00
N VAL A 615 32.14 -2.73 -10.52
CA VAL A 615 33.25 -3.59 -10.98
C VAL A 615 33.58 -4.59 -9.89
N GLY A 616 32.98 -5.80 -9.93
CA GLY A 616 33.33 -6.90 -9.05
C GLY A 616 34.75 -7.38 -9.29
N LEU A 617 35.42 -7.89 -8.25
CA LEU A 617 36.68 -8.62 -8.32
C LEU A 617 36.60 -9.71 -9.41
N ASN A 618 37.24 -9.49 -10.55
CA ASN A 618 37.31 -10.31 -11.78
C ASN A 618 36.46 -9.87 -12.97
N GLY A 619 36.04 -8.58 -13.09
CA GLY A 619 35.56 -8.03 -14.36
C GLY A 619 34.18 -8.56 -14.84
N ARG A 620 33.39 -9.26 -14.00
CA ARG A 620 32.03 -9.69 -14.33
C ARG A 620 30.97 -8.73 -13.78
N ALA A 621 30.09 -8.26 -14.66
CA ALA A 621 28.99 -7.37 -14.35
C ALA A 621 27.96 -8.05 -13.42
N ARG A 622 27.51 -7.34 -12.37
CA ARG A 622 26.39 -7.72 -11.53
C ARG A 622 25.11 -7.01 -11.99
N SER A 623 24.01 -7.72 -12.16
CA SER A 623 22.69 -7.16 -12.41
C SER A 623 22.08 -6.65 -11.09
N VAL A 624 21.63 -5.41 -11.04
CA VAL A 624 20.92 -4.84 -9.87
C VAL A 624 19.76 -3.97 -10.36
N GLY A 625 18.58 -4.18 -9.79
CA GLY A 625 17.40 -3.32 -9.92
C GLY A 625 17.63 -1.97 -9.24
N GLY A 626 18.25 -1.02 -9.93
CA GLY A 626 18.70 0.24 -9.32
C GLY A 626 18.61 1.49 -10.22
N GLY A 627 18.01 1.41 -11.41
CA GLY A 627 17.88 2.56 -12.31
C GLY A 627 16.97 3.66 -11.73
N VAL A 628 15.84 3.28 -11.19
CA VAL A 628 14.86 4.19 -10.60
C VAL A 628 15.41 4.82 -9.31
N GLU A 629 16.01 4.03 -8.42
CA GLU A 629 16.52 4.52 -7.14
C GLU A 629 17.70 5.49 -7.32
N ARG A 630 18.56 5.24 -8.30
CA ARG A 630 19.64 6.18 -8.66
C ARG A 630 19.08 7.47 -9.26
N ALA A 631 18.09 7.38 -10.13
CA ALA A 631 17.38 8.54 -10.66
C ALA A 631 16.72 9.33 -9.54
N ARG A 632 16.03 8.68 -8.61
CA ARG A 632 15.40 9.30 -7.44
C ARG A 632 16.41 10.06 -6.59
N THR A 633 17.50 9.41 -6.21
CA THR A 633 18.54 10.02 -5.38
C THR A 633 19.21 11.21 -6.08
N SER A 634 19.53 11.07 -7.35
CA SER A 634 20.15 12.15 -8.15
C SER A 634 19.21 13.35 -8.34
N THR A 635 17.93 13.09 -8.68
CA THR A 635 16.95 14.16 -8.91
C THR A 635 16.61 14.89 -7.61
N THR A 636 16.40 14.15 -6.51
CA THR A 636 16.15 14.74 -5.19
C THR A 636 17.31 15.61 -4.72
N ARG A 637 18.56 15.16 -4.91
CA ARG A 637 19.75 15.95 -4.56
C ARG A 637 19.84 17.25 -5.38
N SER A 638 19.63 17.16 -6.70
CA SER A 638 19.66 18.33 -7.59
C SER A 638 18.57 19.34 -7.25
N LEU A 639 17.37 18.87 -6.92
CA LEU A 639 16.27 19.73 -6.49
C LEU A 639 16.59 20.40 -5.14
N ARG A 640 17.02 19.65 -4.13
CA ARG A 640 17.38 20.23 -2.83
C ARG A 640 18.45 21.29 -2.95
N TYR A 641 19.47 21.04 -3.74
CA TYR A 641 20.52 22.03 -3.98
C TYR A 641 19.97 23.32 -4.64
N ALA A 642 19.04 23.17 -5.61
CA ALA A 642 18.40 24.32 -6.24
C ALA A 642 17.53 25.11 -5.23
N LEU A 643 16.77 24.40 -4.38
CA LEU A 643 15.94 25.00 -3.33
C LEU A 643 16.80 25.77 -2.31
N GLU A 644 17.89 25.18 -1.83
CA GLU A 644 18.82 25.85 -0.92
C GLU A 644 19.42 27.10 -1.58
N ARG A 645 19.77 27.02 -2.86
CA ARG A 645 20.31 28.17 -3.59
C ARG A 645 19.28 29.29 -3.72
N ILE A 646 18.02 28.96 -3.99
CA ILE A 646 16.90 29.91 -4.00
C ILE A 646 16.73 30.53 -2.59
N ALA A 647 16.66 29.71 -1.56
CA ALA A 647 16.44 30.15 -0.19
C ALA A 647 17.51 31.16 0.29
N ARG A 648 18.78 31.00 -0.10
CA ARG A 648 19.86 31.94 0.23
C ARG A 648 19.68 33.34 -0.37
N HIS A 649 19.01 33.46 -1.51
CA HIS A 649 18.83 34.73 -2.20
C HIS A 649 17.41 35.29 -2.06
N HIS A 650 16.45 34.41 -1.75
CA HIS A 650 15.04 34.72 -1.60
C HIS A 650 14.40 33.82 -0.53
N ALA A 651 14.52 34.21 0.74
CA ALA A 651 14.09 33.35 1.87
C ALA A 651 12.61 32.93 1.82
N ASN A 652 11.69 33.87 1.51
CA ASN A 652 10.26 33.59 1.44
C ASN A 652 9.90 32.58 0.34
N LEU A 653 10.57 32.68 -0.81
CA LEU A 653 10.39 31.71 -1.90
C LEU A 653 11.00 30.36 -1.53
N GLY A 654 12.15 30.34 -0.90
CA GLY A 654 12.78 29.12 -0.39
C GLY A 654 11.84 28.36 0.54
N GLU A 655 11.25 29.04 1.52
CA GLU A 655 10.27 28.46 2.44
C GLU A 655 9.01 27.97 1.70
N HIS A 656 8.48 28.75 0.76
CA HIS A 656 7.33 28.33 -0.06
C HIS A 656 7.62 27.03 -0.80
N LEU A 657 8.74 26.95 -1.53
CA LEU A 657 9.10 25.80 -2.35
C LEU A 657 9.44 24.56 -1.49
N GLU A 658 10.09 24.75 -0.34
CA GLU A 658 10.40 23.65 0.58
C GLU A 658 9.14 22.99 1.13
N ARG A 659 8.09 23.77 1.35
CA ARG A 659 6.78 23.30 1.84
C ARG A 659 5.91 22.69 0.76
N THR A 660 6.09 23.07 -0.49
CA THR A 660 5.20 22.72 -1.61
C THR A 660 5.77 21.71 -2.58
N ILE A 661 7.07 21.40 -2.51
CA ILE A 661 7.70 20.40 -3.37
C ILE A 661 7.83 19.08 -2.62
N ARG A 662 7.19 18.06 -3.17
CA ARG A 662 7.37 16.68 -2.74
C ARG A 662 8.49 16.03 -3.52
N THR A 663 9.34 15.26 -2.82
CA THR A 663 10.41 14.47 -3.41
C THR A 663 10.23 13.00 -3.08
N GLY A 664 10.38 12.13 -4.08
CA GLY A 664 10.22 10.68 -3.97
C GLY A 664 10.54 10.02 -5.31
N THR A 665 10.00 8.85 -5.57
CA THR A 665 9.99 8.21 -6.91
C THR A 665 9.13 9.04 -7.87
N TYR A 666 8.07 9.65 -7.34
CA TYR A 666 7.28 10.68 -7.99
C TYR A 666 7.55 12.01 -7.30
N ILE A 667 7.67 13.06 -8.07
CA ILE A 667 7.97 14.42 -7.63
C ILE A 667 6.87 15.34 -8.13
N ALA A 668 6.32 16.16 -7.24
CA ALA A 668 5.25 17.11 -7.57
C ALA A 668 5.50 18.47 -6.90
N TYR A 669 4.96 19.52 -7.52
CA TYR A 669 4.76 20.83 -6.91
C TYR A 669 3.29 20.97 -6.52
N GLU A 670 3.02 21.06 -5.23
CA GLU A 670 1.67 21.24 -4.70
C GLU A 670 1.58 22.61 -4.04
N PRO A 671 1.11 23.62 -4.77
CA PRO A 671 0.97 24.97 -4.22
C PRO A 671 0.02 24.96 -3.03
N ASP A 672 0.35 25.75 -2.01
CA ASP A 672 -0.54 25.95 -0.86
C ASP A 672 -1.88 26.52 -1.36
N PRO A 673 -3.00 25.83 -1.19
CA PRO A 673 -4.31 26.34 -1.61
C PRO A 673 -4.69 27.68 -1.00
N ARG A 674 -4.06 28.04 0.14
CA ARG A 674 -4.27 29.32 0.83
C ARG A 674 -3.52 30.49 0.18
N ALA A 675 -2.51 30.19 -0.60
CA ALA A 675 -1.70 31.17 -1.32
C ALA A 675 -1.49 30.70 -2.77
N PRO A 676 -2.53 30.79 -3.63
CA PRO A 676 -2.43 30.36 -5.00
C PRO A 676 -1.38 31.21 -5.73
N VAL A 677 -0.44 30.54 -6.39
CA VAL A 677 0.65 31.17 -7.13
C VAL A 677 0.53 30.77 -8.60
N ASP A 678 0.53 31.80 -9.48
CA ASP A 678 0.55 31.59 -10.93
C ASP A 678 1.96 31.81 -11.44
N TRP A 679 2.56 30.77 -12.01
CA TRP A 679 3.92 30.78 -12.49
C TRP A 679 4.02 30.99 -13.99
N THR A 680 4.70 32.04 -14.39
CA THR A 680 5.22 32.18 -15.78
C THR A 680 6.63 31.58 -15.82
N THR A 681 6.76 30.45 -16.49
CA THR A 681 8.02 29.69 -16.61
C THR A 681 8.68 29.89 -17.96
#